data_f31890e3af356283cfad25fea52b8a97
#
_entry.id   f31890e3af356283cfad25fea52b8a97
#
_cell.length_a   1.000
_cell.length_b   1.000
_cell.length_c   1.000
_cell.angle_alpha   90.00
_cell.angle_beta   90.00
_cell.angle_gamma   90.00
#
_symmetry.space_group_name_H-M   'P 1'
#
loop_
_entity.id
_entity.type
_entity.pdbx_description
1 polymer ?
#
loop_
_entity_poly.entity_id
_entity_poly.type
_entity_poly.pdbx_seq_one_letter_code
_entity_poly.pdbx_strand_id
1 'polypeptide(L)'
;SDVKTIMIGVRNPKKTNINDDDDGFEKCAEIWVNELRLSGFDENSGWAATARVRANLADLGSVTIAGSHSTPGFGSIEETVNERQKESITQIDFATNLELGKFFPEESGVKIPMHFDYSESRRRPEYDPMSPDIRLKDRLDNVPESEQDSILKRSEDLTVRKNINFMNVRKDRVGGGSGKPMPWDIENFNISYAYSEISRRNIDIEYDITKEYHGGLGYNFSTSPEPVTPFESISLFQNDWLTPIREFNFNYLPKMFAFRTEMNREYNERLLRSKSKGDVKLEPTYLKNWDWRRIYELQYNLTRSIKLDFSANVNAFIDEPPGIIDRNSDEYSAIRDTIQQELFNFGTMDRYTHSLNATYNVPINKIPLFDWTNLQARYTANYTWQASAQSVQERLGNSIENSQNIQINSNFRFSKLYEKVGFLKDLDKTQRSGRGRGGPGGGRGNPRSQQQRNQSDEDGEEKEEDEESKLNETLKTVLNNTLRVITGVKDASISYNETNGIRLPGFLPEPTILGNRMSDRAPGLGFAFGSQRDIRFDAAQNDWITYDTLLNNPYMNKQNINLSYRVNIEPFKDFRIELTGNQTESFSHTEYFKAGADSVFGAFNPVESGSFSTSIITWNTAFEEFNEDNFSQAFESLKDNRRIIANRFGDENPWSQGVTDSTGYPDGYGPTSQQVLIPSFLAAYTGDSPANVSLNPFPSIPLPNWRVTFDGLREISWIREYLKSISITHAYRSSYNVGSYTSNTKYDEDGGYSVARDQANNFYPSKEIGLISISEQFSPLIGIDATMHNSLMARFEIKKSRNLSLSFTNNQLTEVKSQDYVVGLGYRIKDIEFFIKSLTGGNN
;
A
#
# COMPACT_ATOMS: atom_id res chain seq x y z
N SER A 1 -12.07 -36.70 -30.67
CA SER A 1 -12.97 -36.05 -31.65
C SER A 1 -14.40 -36.29 -31.21
N ASP A 2 -15.17 -35.23 -30.98
CA ASP A 2 -16.55 -35.35 -30.61
C ASP A 2 -17.38 -35.51 -31.89
N VAL A 3 -18.04 -36.66 -32.01
CA VAL A 3 -19.02 -36.91 -33.10
C VAL A 3 -20.19 -35.96 -32.84
N LYS A 4 -20.32 -34.93 -33.66
CA LYS A 4 -21.38 -33.92 -33.51
C LYS A 4 -22.66 -34.28 -34.21
N THR A 5 -22.58 -35.14 -35.22
CA THR A 5 -23.74 -35.51 -36.03
C THR A 5 -23.56 -36.93 -36.59
N ILE A 6 -24.58 -37.74 -36.44
CA ILE A 6 -24.69 -39.03 -37.06
C ILE A 6 -25.86 -38.97 -38.06
N MET A 7 -25.61 -39.32 -39.29
CA MET A 7 -26.64 -39.40 -40.33
C MET A 7 -26.84 -40.83 -40.74
N ILE A 8 -28.06 -41.32 -40.70
CA ILE A 8 -28.47 -42.64 -41.19
C ILE A 8 -29.36 -42.40 -42.40
N GLY A 9 -29.01 -42.98 -43.47
CA GLY A 9 -29.78 -42.84 -44.73
C GLY A 9 -29.86 -44.12 -45.51
N VAL A 10 -30.86 -44.21 -46.28
CA VAL A 10 -31.04 -45.31 -47.27
C VAL A 10 -30.87 -44.74 -48.65
N ARG A 11 -30.16 -45.45 -49.43
CA ARG A 11 -29.95 -45.09 -50.83
C ARG A 11 -30.46 -46.21 -51.73
N ASN A 12 -31.35 -45.88 -52.66
CA ASN A 12 -31.69 -46.73 -53.79
C ASN A 12 -30.73 -46.34 -54.95
N PRO A 13 -29.67 -47.09 -55.24
CA PRO A 13 -28.72 -46.74 -56.28
C PRO A 13 -29.42 -46.82 -57.65
N LYS A 14 -29.21 -45.82 -58.46
CA LYS A 14 -29.74 -45.85 -59.87
C LYS A 14 -29.02 -46.95 -60.66
N LYS A 15 -29.73 -47.72 -61.41
CA LYS A 15 -29.19 -48.74 -62.27
C LYS A 15 -28.20 -48.15 -63.27
N THR A 16 -26.95 -48.58 -63.24
CA THR A 16 -25.88 -48.09 -64.09
C THR A 16 -25.40 -49.13 -65.10
N ASN A 17 -25.71 -50.41 -64.87
CA ASN A 17 -25.33 -51.51 -65.77
C ASN A 17 -26.46 -52.50 -65.93
N ILE A 18 -26.44 -53.25 -67.06
CA ILE A 18 -27.42 -54.31 -67.42
C ILE A 18 -27.48 -55.45 -66.37
N ASN A 19 -26.41 -55.68 -65.61
CA ASN A 19 -26.30 -56.74 -64.64
C ASN A 19 -26.71 -56.32 -63.20
N ASP A 20 -27.17 -55.12 -63.00
CA ASP A 20 -27.62 -54.66 -61.66
C ASP A 20 -29.04 -55.23 -61.46
N ASP A 21 -29.30 -55.85 -60.34
CA ASP A 21 -30.58 -56.48 -59.96
C ASP A 21 -31.71 -55.45 -59.70
N ASP A 22 -31.51 -54.20 -60.03
CA ASP A 22 -32.48 -53.08 -59.85
C ASP A 22 -33.47 -53.17 -61.07
N ASP A 23 -34.76 -53.26 -60.72
CA ASP A 23 -35.86 -53.30 -61.75
C ASP A 23 -36.23 -51.92 -62.28
N GLY A 24 -35.59 -50.85 -61.76
CA GLY A 24 -35.81 -49.43 -62.11
C GLY A 24 -37.10 -48.81 -61.60
N PHE A 25 -37.84 -49.49 -60.73
CA PHE A 25 -39.05 -48.96 -60.09
C PHE A 25 -38.73 -48.33 -58.75
N GLU A 26 -39.56 -47.36 -58.33
CA GLU A 26 -39.52 -46.78 -56.99
C GLU A 26 -39.82 -47.81 -55.92
N LYS A 27 -39.00 -47.97 -54.93
CA LYS A 27 -39.17 -48.92 -53.82
C LYS A 27 -39.59 -48.12 -52.57
N CYS A 28 -40.72 -48.52 -52.00
CA CYS A 28 -41.06 -48.06 -50.66
C CYS A 28 -40.35 -48.92 -49.61
N ALA A 29 -39.57 -48.38 -48.78
CA ALA A 29 -38.89 -49.06 -47.69
C ALA A 29 -39.17 -48.36 -46.40
N GLU A 30 -39.51 -49.08 -45.35
CA GLU A 30 -39.61 -48.62 -44.01
C GLU A 30 -38.39 -49.14 -43.23
N ILE A 31 -37.65 -48.26 -42.60
CA ILE A 31 -36.42 -48.63 -41.88
C ILE A 31 -36.59 -48.27 -40.43
N TRP A 32 -36.43 -49.28 -39.61
CA TRP A 32 -36.51 -49.15 -38.18
C TRP A 32 -35.08 -49.15 -37.62
N VAL A 33 -34.66 -48.01 -36.97
CA VAL A 33 -33.39 -47.92 -36.24
C VAL A 33 -33.74 -48.08 -34.77
N ASN A 34 -33.33 -49.23 -34.20
CA ASN A 34 -33.76 -49.55 -32.83
C ASN A 34 -32.94 -48.89 -31.76
N GLU A 35 -31.63 -48.97 -31.78
CA GLU A 35 -30.76 -48.40 -30.76
C GLU A 35 -29.46 -47.93 -31.41
N LEU A 36 -28.97 -46.75 -30.96
CA LEU A 36 -27.60 -46.31 -31.17
C LEU A 36 -26.76 -46.80 -29.98
N ARG A 37 -25.94 -47.79 -30.20
CA ARG A 37 -25.00 -48.29 -29.17
C ARG A 37 -23.59 -47.94 -29.55
N LEU A 38 -22.91 -47.32 -28.62
CA LEU A 38 -21.45 -47.14 -28.67
C LEU A 38 -20.81 -48.47 -28.25
N SER A 39 -20.00 -49.07 -29.08
CA SER A 39 -19.22 -50.26 -28.79
C SER A 39 -17.76 -50.04 -29.17
N GLY A 40 -16.85 -50.84 -28.62
CA GLY A 40 -15.44 -50.70 -28.89
C GLY A 40 -14.79 -49.51 -28.18
N PHE A 41 -15.20 -49.27 -26.94
CA PHE A 41 -14.56 -48.29 -26.13
C PHE A 41 -13.05 -48.57 -26.06
N ASP A 42 -12.23 -47.54 -26.23
CA ASP A 42 -10.78 -47.66 -26.02
C ASP A 42 -10.52 -47.83 -24.53
N GLU A 43 -10.30 -49.07 -24.10
CA GLU A 43 -10.01 -49.50 -22.75
C GLU A 43 -8.51 -49.44 -22.41
N ASN A 44 -7.69 -48.90 -23.33
CA ASN A 44 -6.27 -48.77 -23.06
C ASN A 44 -6.01 -47.97 -21.81
N SER A 45 -5.35 -48.57 -20.83
CA SER A 45 -4.94 -47.93 -19.62
C SER A 45 -3.71 -47.04 -19.88
N GLY A 46 -3.80 -45.78 -19.45
CA GLY A 46 -2.62 -44.90 -19.42
C GLY A 46 -1.74 -45.18 -18.21
N TRP A 47 -0.48 -44.90 -18.36
CA TRP A 47 0.49 -44.91 -17.26
C TRP A 47 1.28 -43.63 -17.23
N ALA A 48 1.80 -43.28 -16.06
CA ALA A 48 2.71 -42.17 -15.88
C ALA A 48 3.90 -42.58 -14.98
N ALA A 49 5.02 -42.01 -15.27
CA ALA A 49 6.24 -42.18 -14.47
C ALA A 49 6.94 -40.84 -14.27
N THR A 50 7.51 -40.65 -13.10
CA THR A 50 8.37 -39.52 -12.79
C THR A 50 9.68 -40.04 -12.19
N ALA A 51 10.77 -39.42 -12.57
CA ALA A 51 12.08 -39.71 -11.98
C ALA A 51 12.78 -38.37 -11.70
N ARG A 52 13.45 -38.29 -10.56
CA ARG A 52 14.27 -37.15 -10.19
C ARG A 52 15.54 -37.63 -9.53
N VAL A 53 16.67 -37.15 -10.04
CA VAL A 53 18.00 -37.37 -9.48
C VAL A 53 18.60 -36.01 -9.10
N ARG A 54 19.05 -35.90 -7.87
CA ARG A 54 19.78 -34.71 -7.39
C ARG A 54 21.14 -35.15 -6.87
N ALA A 55 22.18 -34.55 -7.40
CA ALA A 55 23.52 -34.71 -6.93
C ALA A 55 24.05 -33.40 -6.32
N ASN A 56 24.57 -33.47 -5.11
CA ASN A 56 25.29 -32.36 -4.49
C ASN A 56 26.77 -32.57 -4.73
N LEU A 57 27.41 -31.58 -5.33
CA LEU A 57 28.84 -31.59 -5.70
C LEU A 57 29.67 -30.89 -4.61
N ALA A 58 29.53 -31.37 -3.36
CA ALA A 58 30.11 -30.74 -2.18
C ALA A 58 29.81 -29.24 -2.12
N ASP A 59 30.82 -28.40 -2.01
CA ASP A 59 30.71 -26.93 -1.97
C ASP A 59 30.73 -26.28 -3.36
N LEU A 60 30.94 -27.06 -4.42
CA LEU A 60 30.89 -26.58 -5.80
C LEU A 60 29.45 -26.29 -6.26
N GLY A 61 28.48 -27.08 -5.78
CA GLY A 61 27.10 -26.84 -6.16
C GLY A 61 26.17 -28.05 -6.17
N SER A 62 25.14 -28.00 -7.00
CA SER A 62 24.18 -29.10 -7.15
C SER A 62 23.72 -29.24 -8.60
N VAL A 63 23.44 -30.46 -9.01
CA VAL A 63 22.84 -30.83 -10.30
C VAL A 63 21.57 -31.59 -10.04
N THR A 64 20.52 -31.23 -10.76
CA THR A 64 19.20 -31.91 -10.71
C THR A 64 18.81 -32.29 -12.12
N ILE A 65 18.44 -33.54 -12.29
CA ILE A 65 17.84 -34.06 -13.52
C ILE A 65 16.47 -34.61 -13.13
N ALA A 66 15.43 -34.16 -13.80
CA ALA A 66 14.07 -34.67 -13.60
C ALA A 66 13.45 -35.02 -14.93
N GLY A 67 12.64 -36.05 -14.94
CA GLY A 67 11.88 -36.45 -16.11
C GLY A 67 10.51 -36.94 -15.68
N SER A 68 9.50 -36.64 -16.48
CA SER A 68 8.17 -37.19 -16.34
C SER A 68 7.64 -37.60 -17.71
N HIS A 69 6.91 -38.71 -17.74
CA HIS A 69 6.23 -39.20 -18.95
C HIS A 69 4.84 -39.68 -18.56
N SER A 70 3.84 -39.32 -19.33
CA SER A 70 2.49 -39.85 -19.22
C SER A 70 1.95 -40.18 -20.59
N THR A 71 1.21 -41.27 -20.69
CA THR A 71 0.61 -41.74 -21.93
C THR A 71 -0.88 -41.34 -22.01
N PRO A 72 -1.45 -41.37 -23.22
CA PRO A 72 -2.89 -41.22 -23.37
C PRO A 72 -3.65 -42.24 -22.51
N GLY A 73 -4.79 -41.83 -21.97
CA GLY A 73 -5.61 -42.62 -21.03
C GLY A 73 -5.21 -42.53 -19.57
N PHE A 74 -4.12 -41.79 -19.25
CA PHE A 74 -3.75 -41.48 -17.88
C PHE A 74 -4.64 -40.36 -17.34
N GLY A 75 -5.15 -40.51 -16.10
CA GLY A 75 -5.98 -39.52 -15.43
C GLY A 75 -6.37 -39.95 -14.02
N SER A 76 -7.13 -39.12 -13.33
CA SER A 76 -7.65 -39.42 -11.99
C SER A 76 -8.67 -40.60 -12.10
N ILE A 77 -8.81 -41.35 -11.01
CA ILE A 77 -9.83 -42.41 -10.87
C ILE A 77 -11.25 -41.83 -10.96
N GLU A 78 -11.41 -40.57 -10.58
CA GLU A 78 -12.70 -39.86 -10.59
C GLU A 78 -13.08 -39.33 -12.01
N GLU A 79 -12.11 -39.26 -12.93
CA GLU A 79 -12.32 -38.79 -14.28
C GLU A 79 -12.93 -39.91 -15.17
N THR A 80 -13.95 -39.53 -15.93
CA THR A 80 -14.51 -40.46 -16.93
C THR A 80 -13.51 -40.74 -18.06
N VAL A 81 -13.65 -41.83 -18.76
CA VAL A 81 -12.73 -42.24 -19.85
C VAL A 81 -12.59 -41.16 -20.94
N ASN A 82 -13.65 -40.37 -21.17
CA ASN A 82 -13.63 -39.28 -22.15
C ASN A 82 -12.87 -38.05 -21.69
N GLU A 83 -12.75 -37.85 -20.38
CA GLU A 83 -12.08 -36.71 -19.77
C GLU A 83 -10.58 -36.95 -19.56
N ARG A 84 -10.16 -38.23 -19.60
CA ARG A 84 -8.75 -38.58 -19.44
C ARG A 84 -7.89 -38.00 -20.54
N GLN A 85 -6.61 -37.82 -20.25
CA GLN A 85 -5.60 -37.30 -21.15
C GLN A 85 -5.58 -38.04 -22.47
N LYS A 86 -5.68 -37.31 -23.60
CA LYS A 86 -5.62 -37.85 -24.97
C LYS A 86 -4.30 -37.52 -25.68
N GLU A 87 -3.29 -37.25 -24.95
CA GLU A 87 -1.95 -36.90 -25.41
C GLU A 87 -0.89 -37.60 -24.58
N SER A 88 0.27 -37.90 -25.14
CA SER A 88 1.43 -38.24 -24.34
C SER A 88 2.19 -36.97 -24.01
N ILE A 89 2.54 -36.81 -22.71
CA ILE A 89 3.31 -35.68 -22.23
C ILE A 89 4.66 -36.19 -21.75
N THR A 90 5.73 -35.64 -22.32
CA THR A 90 7.10 -35.93 -21.89
C THR A 90 7.71 -34.60 -21.44
N GLN A 91 8.23 -34.55 -20.23
CA GLN A 91 8.97 -33.42 -19.73
C GLN A 91 10.33 -33.88 -19.26
N ILE A 92 11.37 -33.13 -19.62
CA ILE A 92 12.75 -33.36 -19.21
C ILE A 92 13.28 -32.04 -18.70
N ASP A 93 13.76 -32.03 -17.47
CA ASP A 93 14.33 -30.88 -16.81
C ASP A 93 15.74 -31.17 -16.34
N PHE A 94 16.67 -30.30 -16.67
CA PHE A 94 18.04 -30.29 -16.19
C PHE A 94 18.30 -28.94 -15.54
N ALA A 95 18.74 -28.93 -14.29
CA ALA A 95 19.09 -27.70 -13.59
C ALA A 95 20.39 -27.87 -12.80
N THR A 96 21.24 -26.89 -12.86
CA THR A 96 22.49 -26.87 -12.10
C THR A 96 22.75 -25.50 -11.50
N ASN A 97 23.20 -25.51 -10.25
CA ASN A 97 23.71 -24.34 -9.56
C ASN A 97 25.18 -24.63 -9.21
N LEU A 98 26.09 -23.82 -9.71
CA LEU A 98 27.52 -23.98 -9.49
C LEU A 98 28.13 -22.67 -8.98
N GLU A 99 29.00 -22.78 -8.00
CA GLU A 99 29.86 -21.69 -7.54
C GLU A 99 31.25 -21.81 -8.19
N LEU A 100 31.37 -21.25 -9.40
CA LEU A 100 32.60 -21.33 -10.20
C LEU A 100 33.77 -20.59 -9.53
N GLY A 101 33.47 -19.70 -8.57
CA GLY A 101 34.45 -19.03 -7.73
C GLY A 101 35.38 -20.02 -6.97
N LYS A 102 34.91 -21.24 -6.72
CA LYS A 102 35.68 -22.30 -6.06
C LYS A 102 36.89 -22.82 -6.86
N PHE A 103 36.93 -22.55 -8.15
CA PHE A 103 38.14 -22.84 -8.97
C PHE A 103 39.27 -21.85 -8.77
N PHE A 104 39.03 -20.74 -8.08
CA PHE A 104 40.04 -19.76 -7.70
C PHE A 104 40.48 -20.00 -6.24
N PRO A 105 41.71 -19.61 -5.89
CA PRO A 105 42.15 -19.67 -4.49
C PRO A 105 41.20 -18.93 -3.57
N GLU A 106 40.89 -19.47 -2.40
CA GLU A 106 39.98 -18.87 -1.44
C GLU A 106 40.40 -17.47 -1.01
N GLU A 107 41.70 -17.23 -0.97
CA GLU A 107 42.30 -15.92 -0.69
C GLU A 107 41.96 -14.86 -1.74
N SER A 108 41.55 -15.25 -2.95
CA SER A 108 41.11 -14.32 -3.99
C SER A 108 39.74 -13.65 -3.68
N GLY A 109 38.91 -14.32 -2.90
CA GLY A 109 37.56 -13.85 -2.56
C GLY A 109 36.56 -13.79 -3.72
N VAL A 110 36.90 -14.39 -4.87
CA VAL A 110 36.08 -14.36 -6.09
C VAL A 110 34.84 -15.25 -5.94
N LYS A 111 33.68 -14.71 -6.20
CA LYS A 111 32.38 -15.39 -6.22
C LYS A 111 31.77 -15.32 -7.61
N ILE A 112 31.52 -16.48 -8.20
CA ILE A 112 30.93 -16.60 -9.55
C ILE A 112 29.81 -17.63 -9.48
N PRO A 113 28.64 -17.26 -8.94
CA PRO A 113 27.50 -18.14 -8.93
C PRO A 113 26.93 -18.26 -10.35
N MET A 114 26.80 -19.48 -10.83
CA MET A 114 26.22 -19.82 -12.11
C MET A 114 24.97 -20.69 -11.90
N HIS A 115 23.90 -20.34 -12.56
CA HIS A 115 22.73 -21.18 -12.71
C HIS A 115 22.52 -21.48 -14.19
N PHE A 116 22.29 -22.75 -14.51
CA PHE A 116 21.86 -23.16 -15.84
C PHE A 116 20.69 -24.11 -15.70
N ASP A 117 19.64 -23.88 -16.50
CA ASP A 117 18.52 -24.79 -16.63
C ASP A 117 18.14 -25.00 -18.10
N TYR A 118 17.74 -26.23 -18.36
CA TYR A 118 17.15 -26.67 -19.63
C TYR A 118 15.89 -27.44 -19.31
N SER A 119 14.76 -27.03 -19.93
CA SER A 119 13.47 -27.71 -19.80
C SER A 119 12.90 -27.95 -21.17
N GLU A 120 12.51 -29.19 -21.46
CA GLU A 120 11.79 -29.58 -22.66
C GLU A 120 10.45 -30.21 -22.28
N SER A 121 9.35 -29.63 -22.75
CA SER A 121 8.00 -30.17 -22.60
C SER A 121 7.46 -30.48 -23.97
N ARG A 122 7.17 -31.77 -24.20
CA ARG A 122 6.65 -32.28 -25.45
C ARG A 122 5.31 -32.93 -25.20
N ARG A 123 4.27 -32.45 -25.89
CA ARG A 123 2.95 -33.02 -25.90
C ARG A 123 2.64 -33.55 -27.28
N ARG A 124 2.38 -34.81 -27.36
CA ARG A 124 2.06 -35.52 -28.61
C ARG A 124 0.64 -36.04 -28.54
N PRO A 125 -0.28 -35.52 -29.37
CA PRO A 125 -1.66 -35.96 -29.36
C PRO A 125 -1.78 -37.41 -29.85
N GLU A 126 -2.75 -38.10 -29.34
CA GLU A 126 -3.05 -39.49 -29.78
C GLU A 126 -3.56 -39.54 -31.22
N TYR A 127 -4.35 -38.53 -31.61
CA TYR A 127 -4.93 -38.41 -32.95
C TYR A 127 -4.26 -37.29 -33.74
N ASP A 128 -4.19 -37.44 -35.07
CA ASP A 128 -3.65 -36.38 -35.92
C ASP A 128 -4.53 -35.11 -35.81
N PRO A 129 -4.04 -33.99 -35.37
CA PRO A 129 -4.81 -32.73 -35.22
C PRO A 129 -5.39 -32.22 -36.55
N MET A 130 -4.81 -32.63 -37.68
CA MET A 130 -5.30 -32.26 -39.01
C MET A 130 -6.35 -33.25 -39.55
N SER A 131 -6.41 -34.44 -38.98
CA SER A 131 -7.34 -35.50 -39.32
C SER A 131 -7.76 -36.25 -38.05
N PRO A 132 -8.67 -35.65 -37.25
CA PRO A 132 -8.94 -36.10 -35.88
C PRO A 132 -9.52 -37.50 -35.73
N ASP A 133 -9.88 -38.15 -36.84
CA ASP A 133 -10.37 -39.51 -36.95
C ASP A 133 -9.24 -40.54 -37.15
N ILE A 134 -8.01 -40.09 -37.40
CA ILE A 134 -6.85 -40.95 -37.64
C ILE A 134 -5.91 -40.85 -36.44
N ARG A 135 -5.49 -42.00 -35.89
CA ARG A 135 -4.44 -42.01 -34.87
C ARG A 135 -3.11 -41.51 -35.48
N LEU A 136 -2.42 -40.63 -34.76
CA LEU A 136 -1.16 -40.08 -35.24
C LEU A 136 -0.13 -41.17 -35.57
N LYS A 137 -0.09 -42.26 -34.79
CA LYS A 137 0.78 -43.40 -35.05
C LYS A 137 0.46 -44.05 -36.40
N ASP A 138 -0.82 -44.34 -36.68
CA ASP A 138 -1.26 -44.95 -37.92
C ASP A 138 -0.98 -44.05 -39.13
N ARG A 139 -1.05 -42.75 -38.93
CA ARG A 139 -0.66 -41.73 -39.92
C ARG A 139 0.82 -41.79 -40.23
N LEU A 140 1.66 -41.89 -39.21
CA LEU A 140 3.14 -41.96 -39.37
C LEU A 140 3.56 -43.29 -40.04
N ASP A 141 2.96 -44.41 -39.68
CA ASP A 141 3.28 -45.72 -40.23
C ASP A 141 2.93 -45.84 -41.73
N ASN A 142 1.99 -45.01 -42.24
CA ASN A 142 1.53 -45.01 -43.62
C ASN A 142 2.20 -43.96 -44.53
N VAL A 143 3.21 -43.23 -44.05
CA VAL A 143 3.94 -42.24 -44.85
C VAL A 143 5.46 -42.57 -44.89
N PRO A 144 6.16 -42.14 -45.93
CA PRO A 144 7.64 -42.30 -46.00
C PRO A 144 8.34 -41.63 -44.80
N GLU A 145 9.44 -42.21 -44.37
CA GLU A 145 10.23 -41.73 -43.23
C GLU A 145 10.64 -40.26 -43.40
N SER A 146 10.90 -39.81 -44.64
CA SER A 146 11.20 -38.41 -44.96
C SER A 146 10.09 -37.41 -44.65
N GLU A 147 8.84 -37.86 -44.58
CA GLU A 147 7.68 -37.01 -44.29
C GLU A 147 7.23 -37.06 -42.82
N GLN A 148 7.62 -38.13 -42.10
CA GLN A 148 7.24 -38.35 -40.70
C GLN A 148 7.66 -37.19 -39.80
N ASP A 149 8.87 -36.67 -39.96
CA ASP A 149 9.39 -35.54 -39.17
C ASP A 149 8.59 -34.26 -39.39
N SER A 150 8.13 -34.02 -40.63
CA SER A 150 7.29 -32.89 -40.96
C SER A 150 5.88 -33.01 -40.32
N ILE A 151 5.32 -34.23 -40.29
CA ILE A 151 4.02 -34.46 -39.64
C ILE A 151 4.16 -34.29 -38.11
N LEU A 152 5.19 -34.85 -37.49
CA LEU A 152 5.47 -34.74 -36.09
C LEU A 152 5.64 -33.26 -35.67
N LYS A 153 6.45 -32.49 -36.42
CA LYS A 153 6.65 -31.05 -36.16
C LYS A 153 5.38 -30.23 -36.19
N ARG A 154 4.37 -30.66 -36.96
CA ARG A 154 3.05 -29.98 -37.03
C ARG A 154 2.08 -30.44 -35.96
N SER A 155 2.18 -31.69 -35.53
CA SER A 155 1.23 -32.32 -34.63
C SER A 155 1.56 -32.19 -33.17
N GLU A 156 2.86 -32.04 -32.82
CA GLU A 156 3.34 -31.93 -31.47
C GLU A 156 3.29 -30.47 -30.95
N ASP A 157 2.92 -30.26 -29.68
CA ASP A 157 3.23 -29.04 -28.95
C ASP A 157 4.56 -29.26 -28.24
N LEU A 158 5.58 -28.52 -28.68
CA LEU A 158 6.93 -28.55 -28.11
C LEU A 158 7.30 -27.20 -27.57
N THR A 159 7.64 -27.18 -26.29
CA THR A 159 8.21 -26.00 -25.62
C THR A 159 9.58 -26.36 -25.07
N VAL A 160 10.60 -25.62 -25.49
CA VAL A 160 11.99 -25.74 -25.00
C VAL A 160 12.39 -24.44 -24.33
N ARG A 161 12.90 -24.55 -23.13
CA ARG A 161 13.46 -23.43 -22.36
C ARG A 161 14.93 -23.69 -22.07
N LYS A 162 15.72 -22.65 -22.24
CA LYS A 162 17.14 -22.63 -21.86
C LYS A 162 17.41 -21.35 -21.12
N ASN A 163 18.03 -21.46 -19.98
CA ASN A 163 18.40 -20.30 -19.17
C ASN A 163 19.82 -20.50 -18.63
N ILE A 164 20.62 -19.47 -18.76
CA ILE A 164 21.94 -19.38 -18.11
C ILE A 164 22.07 -18.03 -17.45
N ASN A 165 22.43 -18.02 -16.19
CA ASN A 165 22.65 -16.78 -15.48
C ASN A 165 23.90 -16.83 -14.58
N PHE A 166 24.53 -15.68 -14.47
CA PHE A 166 25.63 -15.36 -13.58
C PHE A 166 25.19 -14.15 -12.75
N MET A 167 24.56 -14.39 -11.61
CA MET A 167 24.02 -13.32 -10.79
C MET A 167 24.97 -12.91 -9.69
N ASN A 168 25.26 -11.61 -9.61
CA ASN A 168 26.08 -11.05 -8.54
C ASN A 168 27.51 -11.63 -8.50
N VAL A 169 28.15 -11.69 -9.68
CA VAL A 169 29.58 -11.99 -9.78
C VAL A 169 30.36 -10.86 -9.13
N ARG A 170 31.11 -11.18 -8.09
CA ARG A 170 31.82 -10.18 -7.27
C ARG A 170 33.08 -10.76 -6.65
N LYS A 171 33.90 -9.88 -6.11
CA LYS A 171 34.98 -10.21 -5.24
C LYS A 171 34.65 -9.79 -3.81
N ASP A 172 34.63 -10.73 -2.88
CA ASP A 172 34.48 -10.46 -1.46
C ASP A 172 35.83 -10.05 -0.86
N ARG A 173 35.81 -9.16 0.12
CA ARG A 173 37.05 -8.77 0.82
C ARG A 173 37.47 -9.90 1.75
N VAL A 174 38.62 -10.51 1.47
CA VAL A 174 39.18 -11.62 2.22
C VAL A 174 40.35 -11.12 3.08
N GLY A 175 40.43 -11.63 4.31
CA GLY A 175 41.49 -11.30 5.23
C GLY A 175 41.14 -10.10 6.13
N GLY A 176 41.42 -10.20 7.44
CA GLY A 176 41.22 -9.15 8.43
C GLY A 176 42.12 -7.93 8.28
N GLY A 177 42.35 -7.51 7.02
CA GLY A 177 43.11 -6.31 6.71
C GLY A 177 42.44 -5.06 7.30
N SER A 178 43.20 -4.32 8.08
CA SER A 178 42.79 -3.05 8.74
C SER A 178 42.56 -1.90 7.74
N GLY A 179 42.47 -2.17 6.45
CA GLY A 179 42.22 -1.16 5.41
C GLY A 179 40.78 -0.66 5.43
N LYS A 180 40.59 0.65 5.55
CA LYS A 180 39.28 1.28 5.35
C LYS A 180 38.84 1.05 3.91
N PRO A 181 37.55 0.76 3.65
CA PRO A 181 37.06 0.61 2.28
C PRO A 181 37.28 1.90 1.50
N MET A 182 37.83 1.75 0.27
CA MET A 182 38.09 2.88 -0.63
C MET A 182 37.07 2.87 -1.79
N PRO A 183 36.69 4.02 -2.34
CA PRO A 183 35.72 4.10 -3.43
C PRO A 183 36.14 3.29 -4.69
N TRP A 184 37.40 3.12 -4.95
CA TRP A 184 37.94 2.43 -6.14
C TRP A 184 38.20 0.94 -5.93
N ASP A 185 37.88 0.38 -4.76
CA ASP A 185 38.07 -1.05 -4.49
C ASP A 185 37.15 -1.89 -5.40
N ILE A 186 37.75 -2.94 -6.00
CA ILE A 186 37.02 -3.83 -6.90
C ILE A 186 35.87 -4.59 -6.18
N GLU A 187 36.01 -4.75 -4.88
CA GLU A 187 35.02 -5.34 -4.00
C GLU A 187 33.70 -4.54 -3.94
N ASN A 188 33.72 -3.28 -4.40
CA ASN A 188 32.51 -2.46 -4.51
C ASN A 188 31.66 -2.79 -5.74
N PHE A 189 32.22 -3.55 -6.70
CA PHE A 189 31.59 -3.86 -7.97
C PHE A 189 30.96 -5.26 -7.96
N ASN A 190 29.82 -5.39 -8.60
CA ASN A 190 29.23 -6.66 -8.97
C ASN A 190 28.71 -6.61 -10.41
N ILE A 191 28.75 -7.77 -11.05
CA ILE A 191 28.27 -7.93 -12.42
C ILE A 191 27.24 -9.04 -12.44
N SER A 192 26.19 -8.86 -13.23
CA SER A 192 25.17 -9.85 -13.47
C SER A 192 24.96 -10.00 -14.97
N TYR A 193 24.79 -11.22 -15.42
CA TYR A 193 24.42 -11.53 -16.80
C TYR A 193 23.45 -12.70 -16.81
N ALA A 194 22.37 -12.59 -17.57
CA ALA A 194 21.46 -13.70 -17.81
C ALA A 194 21.04 -13.75 -19.28
N TYR A 195 20.84 -14.94 -19.76
CA TYR A 195 20.26 -15.24 -21.07
C TYR A 195 19.17 -16.29 -20.90
N SER A 196 18.00 -16.01 -21.43
CA SER A 196 16.88 -16.93 -21.48
C SER A 196 16.39 -17.08 -22.93
N GLU A 197 16.10 -18.31 -23.33
CA GLU A 197 15.51 -18.62 -24.63
C GLU A 197 14.32 -19.56 -24.43
N ILE A 198 13.16 -19.18 -24.94
CA ILE A 198 11.95 -20.00 -24.99
C ILE A 198 11.59 -20.20 -26.46
N SER A 199 11.56 -21.44 -26.87
CA SER A 199 11.13 -21.82 -28.21
C SER A 199 9.88 -22.69 -28.12
N ARG A 200 8.83 -22.32 -28.85
CA ARG A 200 7.55 -23.04 -28.87
C ARG A 200 7.12 -23.30 -30.31
N ARG A 201 6.57 -24.47 -30.55
CA ARG A 201 5.90 -24.82 -31.79
C ARG A 201 4.69 -25.71 -31.52
N ASN A 202 3.66 -25.57 -32.31
CA ASN A 202 2.46 -26.42 -32.25
C ASN A 202 1.72 -26.42 -33.59
N ILE A 203 0.47 -26.88 -33.60
CA ILE A 203 -0.38 -26.96 -34.82
C ILE A 203 -0.62 -25.58 -35.44
N ASP A 204 -0.72 -24.51 -34.64
CA ASP A 204 -1.04 -23.14 -35.10
C ASP A 204 0.21 -22.30 -35.28
N ILE A 205 1.29 -22.63 -34.58
CA ILE A 205 2.54 -21.90 -34.55
C ILE A 205 3.64 -22.71 -35.15
N GLU A 206 4.28 -22.19 -36.19
CA GLU A 206 5.44 -22.84 -36.80
C GLU A 206 6.67 -22.72 -35.93
N TYR A 207 6.95 -21.52 -35.46
CA TYR A 207 7.84 -21.24 -34.36
C TYR A 207 7.46 -19.93 -33.64
N ASP A 208 7.72 -19.88 -32.35
CA ASP A 208 7.64 -18.72 -31.48
C ASP A 208 8.88 -18.76 -30.59
N ILE A 209 9.84 -17.87 -30.86
CA ILE A 209 11.14 -17.84 -30.21
C ILE A 209 11.25 -16.53 -29.48
N THR A 210 11.30 -16.60 -28.15
CA THR A 210 11.59 -15.45 -27.29
C THR A 210 13.00 -15.59 -26.73
N LYS A 211 13.81 -14.56 -26.88
CA LYS A 211 15.16 -14.44 -26.32
C LYS A 211 15.23 -13.23 -25.45
N GLU A 212 15.65 -13.43 -24.21
CA GLU A 212 15.83 -12.38 -23.22
C GLU A 212 17.29 -12.32 -22.82
N TYR A 213 17.84 -11.12 -22.85
CA TYR A 213 19.19 -10.82 -22.40
C TYR A 213 19.13 -9.83 -21.26
N HIS A 214 19.77 -10.14 -20.17
CA HIS A 214 19.92 -9.24 -19.02
C HIS A 214 21.40 -9.00 -18.76
N GLY A 215 21.81 -7.73 -18.68
CA GLY A 215 23.14 -7.32 -18.30
C GLY A 215 23.07 -6.28 -17.18
N GLY A 216 23.80 -6.51 -16.09
CA GLY A 216 23.80 -5.61 -14.94
C GLY A 216 25.20 -5.33 -14.43
N LEU A 217 25.48 -4.08 -14.09
CA LEU A 217 26.65 -3.63 -13.37
C LEU A 217 26.20 -2.87 -12.12
N GLY A 218 26.58 -3.35 -10.95
CA GLY A 218 26.36 -2.70 -9.67
C GLY A 218 27.66 -2.16 -9.08
N TYR A 219 27.58 -1.03 -8.44
CA TYR A 219 28.61 -0.44 -7.62
C TYR A 219 28.01 -0.08 -6.26
N ASN A 220 28.61 -0.51 -5.17
CA ASN A 220 28.14 -0.21 -3.82
C ASN A 220 29.33 0.09 -2.90
N PHE A 221 29.47 1.36 -2.56
CA PHE A 221 30.46 1.82 -1.61
C PHE A 221 29.78 2.18 -0.30
N SER A 222 30.14 1.52 0.79
CA SER A 222 29.63 1.80 2.12
C SER A 222 30.75 2.10 3.10
N THR A 223 30.52 3.10 3.95
CA THR A 223 31.46 3.52 4.98
C THR A 223 30.78 3.60 6.34
N SER A 224 31.59 3.57 7.38
CA SER A 224 31.14 3.87 8.75
C SER A 224 31.95 5.08 9.24
N PRO A 225 31.63 6.30 8.76
CA PRO A 225 32.36 7.48 9.13
C PRO A 225 32.17 7.78 10.62
N GLU A 226 33.26 8.12 11.28
CA GLU A 226 33.20 8.68 12.64
C GLU A 226 32.83 10.16 12.55
N PRO A 227 31.79 10.61 13.26
CA PRO A 227 31.36 11.99 13.20
C PRO A 227 32.38 12.91 13.88
N VAL A 228 32.66 14.01 13.25
CA VAL A 228 33.48 15.08 13.85
C VAL A 228 32.63 15.87 14.85
N THR A 229 33.14 16.05 16.07
CA THR A 229 32.50 16.71 17.18
C THR A 229 33.31 17.99 17.57
N PRO A 230 33.11 19.11 16.84
CA PRO A 230 34.01 20.27 16.98
C PRO A 230 33.95 20.97 18.33
N PHE A 231 32.84 20.81 19.06
CA PHE A 231 32.59 21.54 20.32
C PHE A 231 32.71 20.69 21.59
N GLU A 232 32.97 19.39 21.47
CA GLU A 232 32.97 18.44 22.59
C GLU A 232 34.02 18.77 23.65
N SER A 233 35.20 19.26 23.27
CA SER A 233 36.33 19.56 24.14
C SER A 233 36.35 21.00 24.69
N ILE A 234 35.43 21.87 24.26
CA ILE A 234 35.43 23.29 24.64
C ILE A 234 34.77 23.45 26.01
N SER A 235 35.50 23.99 26.96
CA SER A 235 35.05 24.16 28.36
C SER A 235 33.80 25.02 28.51
N LEU A 236 33.59 25.99 27.61
CA LEU A 236 32.41 26.88 27.61
C LEU A 236 31.10 26.09 27.39
N PHE A 237 31.14 24.97 26.68
CA PHE A 237 29.97 24.17 26.37
C PHE A 237 29.75 22.98 27.30
N GLN A 238 30.47 22.86 28.40
CA GLN A 238 30.30 21.76 29.36
C GLN A 238 29.06 21.91 30.25
N ASN A 239 28.34 23.01 30.17
CA ASN A 239 27.06 23.19 30.86
C ASN A 239 25.98 22.27 30.20
N ASP A 240 25.17 21.61 31.04
CA ASP A 240 24.12 20.69 30.60
C ASP A 240 23.07 21.36 29.69
N TRP A 241 22.84 22.65 29.86
CA TRP A 241 21.93 23.43 28.98
C TRP A 241 22.49 23.61 27.57
N LEU A 242 23.78 23.49 27.37
CA LEU A 242 24.47 23.63 26.11
C LEU A 242 24.81 22.25 25.48
N THR A 243 24.27 21.17 26.04
CA THR A 243 24.45 19.80 25.53
C THR A 243 24.17 19.68 24.03
N PRO A 244 23.11 20.29 23.46
CA PRO A 244 22.87 20.22 22.01
C PRO A 244 24.00 20.82 21.18
N ILE A 245 24.70 21.88 21.70
CA ILE A 245 25.83 22.51 21.03
C ILE A 245 27.09 21.66 21.22
N ARG A 246 27.36 21.23 22.45
CA ARG A 246 28.50 20.35 22.78
C ARG A 246 28.50 19.08 21.94
N GLU A 247 27.36 18.44 21.78
CA GLU A 247 27.20 17.18 21.02
C GLU A 247 26.91 17.39 19.54
N PHE A 248 27.00 18.64 19.06
CA PHE A 248 26.90 18.88 17.62
C PHE A 248 27.99 18.10 16.88
N ASN A 249 27.59 17.42 15.82
CA ASN A 249 28.49 16.55 15.08
C ASN A 249 28.11 16.56 13.59
N PHE A 250 29.05 16.25 12.75
CA PHE A 250 28.79 16.07 11.31
C PHE A 250 29.74 15.04 10.70
N ASN A 251 29.31 14.40 9.64
CA ASN A 251 30.12 13.48 8.87
C ASN A 251 30.57 14.13 7.55
N TYR A 252 31.79 13.89 7.13
CA TYR A 252 32.28 14.35 5.82
C TYR A 252 31.89 13.45 4.66
N LEU A 253 31.74 12.13 4.93
CA LEU A 253 31.48 11.12 3.93
C LEU A 253 30.05 10.61 4.05
N PRO A 254 29.41 10.28 2.92
CA PRO A 254 28.15 9.58 2.96
C PRO A 254 28.32 8.18 3.57
N LYS A 255 27.26 7.66 4.18
CA LYS A 255 27.24 6.30 4.70
C LYS A 255 27.29 5.27 3.58
N MET A 256 26.59 5.52 2.49
CA MET A 256 26.50 4.64 1.33
C MET A 256 26.29 5.46 0.06
N PHE A 257 27.00 5.05 -0.98
CA PHE A 257 26.71 5.45 -2.35
C PHE A 257 26.63 4.19 -3.20
N ALA A 258 25.50 3.98 -3.86
CA ALA A 258 25.30 2.87 -4.77
C ALA A 258 24.84 3.36 -6.14
N PHE A 259 25.34 2.69 -7.16
CA PHE A 259 24.92 2.86 -8.55
C PHE A 259 24.66 1.48 -9.13
N ARG A 260 23.54 1.31 -9.82
CA ARG A 260 23.21 0.11 -10.56
C ARG A 260 22.72 0.47 -11.94
N THR A 261 23.24 -0.22 -12.94
CA THR A 261 22.76 -0.13 -14.31
C THR A 261 22.38 -1.50 -14.81
N GLU A 262 21.21 -1.62 -15.36
CA GLU A 262 20.61 -2.88 -15.84
C GLU A 262 20.06 -2.66 -17.23
N MET A 263 20.41 -3.53 -18.16
CA MET A 263 19.88 -3.59 -19.51
C MET A 263 19.11 -4.89 -19.69
N ASN A 264 17.89 -4.80 -20.15
CA ASN A 264 17.04 -5.92 -20.50
C ASN A 264 16.67 -5.79 -21.96
N ARG A 265 17.01 -6.78 -22.76
CA ARG A 265 16.63 -6.85 -24.17
C ARG A 265 15.80 -8.10 -24.41
N GLU A 266 14.57 -7.90 -24.85
CA GLU A 266 13.67 -8.96 -25.30
C GLU A 266 13.58 -8.91 -26.81
N TYR A 267 13.71 -10.08 -27.42
CA TYR A 267 13.49 -10.31 -28.84
C TYR A 267 12.54 -11.48 -28.99
N ASN A 268 11.37 -11.25 -29.59
CA ASN A 268 10.44 -12.30 -29.94
C ASN A 268 10.23 -12.34 -31.46
N GLU A 269 10.29 -13.52 -32.01
CA GLU A 269 10.01 -13.80 -33.39
C GLU A 269 8.99 -14.92 -33.47
N ARG A 270 7.86 -14.67 -34.13
CA ARG A 270 6.74 -15.61 -34.22
C ARG A 270 6.25 -15.76 -35.63
N LEU A 271 6.17 -16.99 -36.09
CA LEU A 271 5.55 -17.37 -37.37
C LEU A 271 4.35 -18.27 -37.14
N LEU A 272 3.20 -17.83 -37.60
CA LEU A 272 2.00 -18.65 -37.58
C LEU A 272 1.98 -19.58 -38.79
N ARG A 273 1.35 -20.77 -38.62
CA ARG A 273 1.12 -21.69 -39.74
C ARG A 273 -0.08 -21.26 -40.57
N SER A 274 0.11 -21.23 -41.88
CA SER A 274 -1.03 -21.06 -42.79
C SER A 274 -1.89 -22.35 -42.82
N LYS A 275 -3.18 -22.19 -42.52
CA LYS A 275 -4.18 -23.27 -42.63
C LYS A 275 -4.84 -23.32 -44.00
N SER A 276 -4.49 -22.37 -44.88
CA SER A 276 -5.03 -22.30 -46.24
C SER A 276 -4.38 -23.35 -47.13
N LYS A 277 -5.17 -23.99 -48.02
CA LYS A 277 -4.66 -24.91 -49.03
C LYS A 277 -3.91 -24.24 -50.18
N GLY A 278 -3.69 -22.91 -50.13
CA GLY A 278 -2.93 -22.12 -51.11
C GLY A 278 -1.54 -21.78 -50.61
N ASP A 279 -0.65 -21.34 -51.49
CA ASP A 279 0.76 -20.91 -51.21
C ASP A 279 0.84 -19.56 -50.49
N VAL A 280 -0.08 -19.28 -49.58
CA VAL A 280 -0.04 -18.06 -48.78
C VAL A 280 1.03 -18.23 -47.68
N LYS A 281 2.19 -17.62 -47.89
CA LYS A 281 3.24 -17.51 -46.86
C LYS A 281 2.86 -16.38 -45.94
N LEU A 282 2.77 -16.70 -44.63
CA LEU A 282 2.65 -15.67 -43.58
C LEU A 282 4.02 -15.09 -43.30
N GLU A 283 4.05 -13.79 -43.05
CA GLU A 283 5.28 -13.09 -42.61
C GLU A 283 5.45 -13.28 -41.10
N PRO A 284 6.71 -13.44 -40.63
CA PRO A 284 6.98 -13.45 -39.20
C PRO A 284 6.65 -12.11 -38.54
N THR A 285 6.15 -12.15 -37.33
CA THR A 285 5.97 -10.98 -36.49
C THR A 285 7.14 -10.86 -35.50
N TYR A 286 7.56 -9.63 -35.28
CA TYR A 286 8.69 -9.33 -34.40
C TYR A 286 8.25 -8.39 -33.28
N LEU A 287 8.61 -8.74 -32.04
CA LEU A 287 8.55 -7.84 -30.88
C LEU A 287 9.95 -7.65 -30.37
N LYS A 288 10.35 -6.39 -30.25
CA LYS A 288 11.64 -6.02 -29.71
C LYS A 288 11.44 -5.00 -28.63
N ASN A 289 12.06 -5.22 -27.50
CA ASN A 289 12.07 -4.28 -26.40
C ASN A 289 13.46 -4.26 -25.80
N TRP A 290 14.04 -3.10 -25.65
CA TRP A 290 15.37 -2.97 -25.06
C TRP A 290 15.38 -1.83 -24.07
N ASP A 291 15.16 -2.20 -22.78
CA ASP A 291 15.09 -1.28 -21.66
C ASP A 291 16.47 -1.10 -21.02
N TRP A 292 16.77 0.12 -20.64
CA TRP A 292 17.95 0.47 -19.89
C TRP A 292 17.59 1.23 -18.63
N ARG A 293 17.75 0.59 -17.48
CA ARG A 293 17.47 1.15 -16.18
C ARG A 293 18.75 1.54 -15.45
N ARG A 294 18.77 2.72 -14.86
CA ARG A 294 19.88 3.24 -14.05
C ARG A 294 19.34 3.71 -12.71
N ILE A 295 19.93 3.22 -11.62
CA ILE A 295 19.50 3.49 -10.26
C ILE A 295 20.67 4.09 -9.51
N TYR A 296 20.44 5.19 -8.82
CA TYR A 296 21.40 5.90 -7.98
C TYR A 296 20.85 5.97 -6.57
N GLU A 297 21.64 5.63 -5.58
CA GLU A 297 21.27 5.69 -4.17
C GLU A 297 22.37 6.37 -3.36
N LEU A 298 21.99 7.29 -2.50
CA LEU A 298 22.88 7.99 -1.59
C LEU A 298 22.24 8.01 -0.21
N GLN A 299 22.92 7.44 0.78
CA GLN A 299 22.57 7.55 2.18
C GLN A 299 23.60 8.42 2.89
N TYR A 300 23.15 9.52 3.46
CA TYR A 300 24.03 10.48 4.12
C TYR A 300 23.53 10.83 5.51
N ASN A 301 24.21 10.30 6.52
CA ASN A 301 24.00 10.74 7.89
C ASN A 301 24.77 12.05 8.09
N LEU A 302 24.16 13.19 7.71
CA LEU A 302 24.82 14.51 7.81
C LEU A 302 25.24 14.78 9.26
N THR A 303 24.35 14.47 10.20
CA THR A 303 24.62 14.45 11.63
C THR A 303 24.02 13.17 12.24
N ARG A 304 24.26 12.91 13.54
CA ARG A 304 23.52 11.86 14.27
C ARG A 304 22.01 12.12 14.29
N SER A 305 21.60 13.37 14.17
CA SER A 305 20.18 13.79 14.21
C SER A 305 19.56 13.97 12.84
N ILE A 306 20.33 14.26 11.78
CA ILE A 306 19.87 14.49 10.42
C ILE A 306 20.37 13.40 9.51
N LYS A 307 19.42 12.68 8.88
CA LYS A 307 19.67 11.64 7.90
C LYS A 307 19.03 12.03 6.59
N LEU A 308 19.76 11.88 5.51
CA LEU A 308 19.32 12.13 4.14
C LEU A 308 19.45 10.85 3.34
N ASP A 309 18.37 10.39 2.75
CA ASP A 309 18.34 9.29 1.81
C ASP A 309 17.83 9.80 0.48
N PHE A 310 18.65 9.70 -0.55
CA PHE A 310 18.32 10.10 -1.91
C PHE A 310 18.36 8.86 -2.81
N SER A 311 17.36 8.70 -3.64
CA SER A 311 17.35 7.69 -4.70
C SER A 311 16.85 8.30 -6.00
N ALA A 312 17.46 7.93 -7.12
CA ALA A 312 17.00 8.31 -8.45
C ALA A 312 16.96 7.07 -9.35
N ASN A 313 15.97 7.00 -10.22
CA ASN A 313 15.79 5.94 -11.19
C ASN A 313 15.51 6.57 -12.56
N VAL A 314 16.29 6.16 -13.54
CA VAL A 314 16.17 6.57 -14.93
C VAL A 314 15.84 5.34 -15.75
N ASN A 315 14.70 5.34 -16.40
CA ASN A 315 14.32 4.34 -17.39
C ASN A 315 14.50 4.96 -18.77
N ALA A 316 15.22 4.27 -19.63
CA ALA A 316 15.42 4.63 -21.01
C ALA A 316 15.20 3.38 -21.88
N PHE A 317 14.94 3.56 -23.14
CA PHE A 317 14.89 2.48 -24.11
C PHE A 317 15.89 2.76 -25.24
N ILE A 318 16.29 1.69 -25.92
CA ILE A 318 17.11 1.75 -27.12
C ILE A 318 16.21 1.35 -28.28
N ASP A 319 16.04 2.22 -29.25
CA ASP A 319 15.20 1.95 -30.40
C ASP A 319 15.93 0.99 -31.35
N GLU A 320 15.25 -0.10 -31.72
CA GLU A 320 15.72 -1.06 -32.70
C GLU A 320 14.80 -1.03 -33.93
N PRO A 321 15.33 -1.03 -35.15
CA PRO A 321 14.49 -0.98 -36.36
C PRO A 321 13.56 -2.22 -36.40
N PRO A 322 12.36 -2.07 -37.01
CA PRO A 322 11.41 -3.15 -37.14
C PRO A 322 11.96 -4.30 -38.01
N GLY A 323 11.45 -5.50 -37.85
CA GLY A 323 11.81 -6.66 -38.64
C GLY A 323 13.13 -7.32 -38.21
N ILE A 324 13.66 -8.20 -39.07
CA ILE A 324 14.92 -8.90 -38.85
C ILE A 324 16.10 -7.98 -39.17
N ILE A 325 17.14 -8.03 -38.36
CA ILE A 325 18.41 -7.37 -38.66
C ILE A 325 19.27 -8.37 -39.44
N ASP A 326 19.28 -8.27 -40.78
CA ASP A 326 20.13 -9.13 -41.61
C ASP A 326 21.56 -8.56 -41.64
N ARG A 327 22.50 -9.35 -41.15
CA ARG A 327 23.94 -9.01 -41.13
C ARG A 327 24.56 -8.87 -42.54
N ASN A 328 23.87 -9.41 -43.54
CA ASN A 328 24.33 -9.35 -44.93
C ASN A 328 23.65 -8.20 -45.71
N SER A 329 22.77 -7.43 -45.09
CA SER A 329 22.14 -6.27 -45.67
C SER A 329 23.10 -5.09 -45.77
N ASP A 330 23.04 -4.32 -46.85
CA ASP A 330 23.78 -3.07 -47.01
C ASP A 330 23.46 -2.04 -45.90
N GLU A 331 22.27 -2.12 -45.33
CA GLU A 331 21.80 -1.23 -44.25
C GLU A 331 22.35 -1.64 -42.87
N TYR A 332 22.91 -2.84 -42.73
CA TYR A 332 23.36 -3.35 -41.42
C TYR A 332 24.35 -2.43 -40.71
N SER A 333 25.31 -1.85 -41.45
CA SER A 333 26.28 -0.91 -40.89
C SER A 333 25.61 0.34 -40.30
N ALA A 334 24.66 0.93 -41.01
CA ALA A 334 23.94 2.12 -40.59
C ALA A 334 23.07 1.82 -39.33
N ILE A 335 22.36 0.70 -39.34
CA ILE A 335 21.57 0.23 -38.18
C ILE A 335 22.43 0.03 -36.95
N ARG A 336 23.58 -0.67 -37.11
CA ARG A 336 24.52 -0.89 -36.00
C ARG A 336 25.06 0.42 -35.45
N ASP A 337 25.43 1.37 -36.35
CA ASP A 337 26.01 2.64 -35.94
C ASP A 337 24.94 3.51 -35.22
N THR A 338 23.67 3.46 -35.63
CA THR A 338 22.55 4.10 -34.92
C THR A 338 22.37 3.51 -33.52
N ILE A 339 22.31 2.17 -33.39
CA ILE A 339 22.19 1.50 -32.09
C ILE A 339 23.40 1.83 -31.19
N GLN A 340 24.61 1.88 -31.73
CA GLN A 340 25.80 2.26 -30.97
C GLN A 340 25.73 3.71 -30.49
N GLN A 341 25.26 4.62 -31.32
CA GLN A 341 25.06 6.02 -30.94
C GLN A 341 24.02 6.15 -29.83
N GLU A 342 22.90 5.43 -29.92
CA GLU A 342 21.87 5.35 -28.85
C GLU A 342 22.47 4.85 -27.54
N LEU A 343 23.29 3.78 -27.58
CA LEU A 343 24.00 3.26 -26.41
C LEU A 343 24.95 4.29 -25.78
N PHE A 344 25.71 5.04 -26.60
CA PHE A 344 26.60 6.08 -26.10
C PHE A 344 25.84 7.29 -25.55
N ASN A 345 24.66 7.56 -26.04
CA ASN A 345 23.75 8.62 -25.54
C ASN A 345 22.90 8.18 -24.37
N PHE A 346 23.11 6.95 -23.83
CA PHE A 346 22.38 6.38 -22.72
C PHE A 346 20.89 6.08 -23.02
N GLY A 347 20.53 5.91 -24.32
CA GLY A 347 19.17 5.61 -24.75
C GLY A 347 18.22 6.81 -24.67
N THR A 348 17.02 6.66 -25.24
CA THR A 348 15.95 7.66 -25.14
C THR A 348 15.23 7.50 -23.80
N MET A 349 15.18 8.57 -23.01
CA MET A 349 14.58 8.54 -21.69
C MET A 349 13.05 8.42 -21.77
N ASP A 350 12.48 7.42 -21.13
CA ASP A 350 11.03 7.25 -20.98
C ASP A 350 10.54 7.84 -19.65
N ARG A 351 11.28 7.60 -18.57
CA ARG A 351 10.91 8.06 -17.22
C ARG A 351 12.13 8.38 -16.37
N TYR A 352 12.05 9.50 -15.71
CA TYR A 352 12.95 9.87 -14.62
C TYR A 352 12.18 10.04 -13.34
N THR A 353 12.62 9.40 -12.27
CA THR A 353 12.06 9.59 -10.92
C THR A 353 13.17 9.79 -9.91
N HIS A 354 12.95 10.64 -8.93
CA HIS A 354 13.78 10.64 -7.74
C HIS A 354 12.98 10.88 -6.46
N SER A 355 13.54 10.45 -5.35
CA SER A 355 13.01 10.62 -4.01
C SER A 355 14.11 11.10 -3.08
N LEU A 356 13.82 12.12 -2.30
CA LEU A 356 14.63 12.61 -1.20
C LEU A 356 13.86 12.42 0.11
N ASN A 357 14.46 11.70 1.06
CA ASN A 357 13.94 11.58 2.43
C ASN A 357 14.92 12.26 3.38
N ALA A 358 14.47 13.30 4.06
CA ALA A 358 15.22 13.97 5.12
C ALA A 358 14.53 13.71 6.46
N THR A 359 15.21 13.03 7.36
CA THR A 359 14.70 12.75 8.72
C THR A 359 15.53 13.56 9.73
N TYR A 360 14.85 14.36 10.51
CA TYR A 360 15.45 15.15 11.59
C TYR A 360 14.87 14.77 12.94
N ASN A 361 15.66 14.12 13.76
CA ASN A 361 15.35 13.88 15.16
C ASN A 361 15.83 15.11 15.96
N VAL A 362 14.89 15.99 16.29
CA VAL A 362 15.22 17.25 16.96
C VAL A 362 15.80 16.95 18.34
N PRO A 363 17.03 17.38 18.65
CA PRO A 363 17.71 17.02 19.91
C PRO A 363 17.21 17.84 21.11
N ILE A 364 15.93 18.20 21.14
CA ILE A 364 15.31 18.98 22.22
C ILE A 364 15.36 18.22 23.55
N ASN A 365 15.32 16.89 23.49
CA ASN A 365 15.41 16.01 24.65
C ASN A 365 16.80 16.01 25.34
N LYS A 366 17.81 16.65 24.74
CA LYS A 366 19.13 16.82 25.33
C LYS A 366 19.21 18.06 26.22
N ILE A 367 18.20 18.91 26.18
CA ILE A 367 18.05 20.05 27.05
C ILE A 367 17.40 19.56 28.34
N PRO A 368 17.99 19.81 29.52
CA PRO A 368 17.53 19.25 30.83
C PRO A 368 16.03 19.46 31.14
N LEU A 369 15.48 20.60 30.66
CA LEU A 369 14.04 20.88 30.87
C LEU A 369 13.13 20.07 29.95
N PHE A 370 13.59 19.64 28.77
CA PHE A 370 12.78 19.03 27.70
C PHE A 370 13.11 17.57 27.42
N ASP A 371 13.84 16.86 28.29
CA ASP A 371 14.22 15.45 28.11
C ASP A 371 13.04 14.48 28.12
N TRP A 372 11.87 14.94 28.55
CA TRP A 372 10.58 14.25 28.49
C TRP A 372 9.89 14.35 27.14
N THR A 373 10.43 15.15 26.20
CA THR A 373 9.88 15.35 24.86
C THR A 373 10.71 14.62 23.82
N ASN A 374 10.07 14.12 22.78
CA ASN A 374 10.71 13.60 21.58
C ASN A 374 10.00 14.17 20.37
N LEU A 375 10.74 14.85 19.51
CA LEU A 375 10.24 15.48 18.29
C LEU A 375 11.02 14.97 17.10
N GLN A 376 10.31 14.38 16.14
CA GLN A 376 10.83 13.95 14.86
C GLN A 376 10.10 14.65 13.72
N ALA A 377 10.84 15.25 12.83
CA ALA A 377 10.35 15.80 11.58
C ALA A 377 10.92 14.97 10.43
N ARG A 378 10.07 14.62 9.48
CA ARG A 378 10.45 13.96 8.23
C ARG A 378 9.91 14.76 7.06
N TYR A 379 10.76 14.99 6.10
CA TYR A 379 10.44 15.59 4.83
C TYR A 379 10.72 14.57 3.73
N THR A 380 9.75 14.27 2.88
CA THR A 380 9.93 13.43 1.70
C THR A 380 9.51 14.23 0.49
N ALA A 381 10.39 14.31 -0.50
CA ALA A 381 10.10 14.89 -1.80
C ALA A 381 10.24 13.83 -2.87
N ASN A 382 9.25 13.71 -3.75
CA ASN A 382 9.34 12.86 -4.94
C ASN A 382 9.13 13.73 -6.18
N TYR A 383 9.84 13.40 -7.21
CA TYR A 383 9.72 14.02 -8.52
C TYR A 383 9.66 12.94 -9.59
N THR A 384 8.81 13.15 -10.57
CA THR A 384 8.67 12.28 -11.74
C THR A 384 8.62 13.13 -12.99
N TRP A 385 9.43 12.80 -13.96
CA TRP A 385 9.27 13.21 -15.36
C TRP A 385 8.90 11.97 -16.16
N GLN A 386 7.87 12.07 -16.98
CA GLN A 386 7.33 10.98 -17.78
C GLN A 386 7.19 11.44 -19.22
N ALA A 387 7.84 10.73 -20.14
CA ALA A 387 7.64 10.91 -21.56
C ALA A 387 6.20 10.58 -21.96
N SER A 388 5.65 11.33 -22.88
CA SER A 388 4.42 10.95 -23.58
C SER A 388 4.72 9.86 -24.62
N ALA A 389 3.67 9.23 -25.15
CA ALA A 389 3.84 8.28 -26.24
C ALA A 389 4.59 8.94 -27.41
N GLN A 390 5.54 8.24 -28.01
CA GLN A 390 6.45 8.77 -29.05
C GLN A 390 5.72 9.45 -30.20
N SER A 391 4.54 8.95 -30.57
CA SER A 391 3.70 9.53 -31.64
C SER A 391 3.15 10.93 -31.38
N VAL A 392 3.09 11.36 -30.11
CA VAL A 392 2.50 12.64 -29.68
C VAL A 392 3.46 13.49 -28.83
N GLN A 393 4.62 12.96 -28.46
CA GLN A 393 5.58 13.61 -27.57
C GLN A 393 6.05 14.96 -28.08
N GLU A 394 6.39 15.06 -29.36
CA GLU A 394 6.83 16.33 -29.99
C GLU A 394 5.75 17.41 -29.95
N ARG A 395 4.48 17.01 -30.05
CA ARG A 395 3.34 17.95 -30.10
C ARG A 395 2.83 18.31 -28.72
N LEU A 396 2.54 17.25 -27.90
CA LEU A 396 1.86 17.41 -26.62
C LEU A 396 2.83 17.54 -25.44
N GLY A 397 4.13 17.37 -25.68
CA GLY A 397 5.15 17.39 -24.61
C GLY A 397 5.00 16.24 -23.64
N ASN A 398 5.71 16.31 -22.55
CA ASN A 398 5.81 15.32 -21.50
C ASN A 398 4.99 15.74 -20.26
N SER A 399 5.05 14.99 -19.18
CA SER A 399 4.47 15.41 -17.90
C SER A 399 5.49 15.40 -16.78
N ILE A 400 5.39 16.39 -15.91
CA ILE A 400 6.15 16.43 -14.67
C ILE A 400 5.20 16.41 -13.49
N GLU A 401 5.62 15.71 -12.45
CA GLU A 401 4.88 15.61 -11.20
C GLU A 401 5.86 15.72 -10.03
N ASN A 402 5.50 16.50 -9.03
CA ASN A 402 6.19 16.47 -7.76
C ASN A 402 5.22 16.12 -6.64
N SER A 403 5.76 15.60 -5.55
CA SER A 403 5.05 15.50 -4.28
C SER A 403 5.96 15.83 -3.12
N GLN A 404 5.37 16.43 -2.11
CA GLN A 404 5.99 16.76 -0.83
C GLN A 404 5.19 16.07 0.27
N ASN A 405 5.87 15.41 1.19
CA ASN A 405 5.27 14.91 2.42
C ASN A 405 6.03 15.46 3.62
N ILE A 406 5.32 16.13 4.51
CA ILE A 406 5.83 16.66 5.77
C ILE A 406 5.18 15.87 6.89
N GLN A 407 5.97 15.17 7.66
CA GLN A 407 5.50 14.41 8.82
C GLN A 407 6.19 14.93 10.10
N ILE A 408 5.39 15.29 11.09
CA ILE A 408 5.86 15.73 12.40
C ILE A 408 5.25 14.82 13.45
N ASN A 409 6.10 14.12 14.19
CA ASN A 409 5.71 13.26 15.29
C ASN A 409 6.30 13.77 16.58
N SER A 410 5.45 14.04 17.53
CA SER A 410 5.83 14.51 18.87
C SER A 410 5.34 13.53 19.91
N ASN A 411 6.21 13.15 20.84
CA ASN A 411 5.86 12.32 21.99
C ASN A 411 6.30 13.01 23.27
N PHE A 412 5.38 13.14 24.20
CA PHE A 412 5.54 13.81 25.48
C PHE A 412 5.37 12.80 26.60
N ARG A 413 6.43 12.55 27.38
CA ARG A 413 6.43 11.63 28.54
C ARG A 413 6.39 12.43 29.83
N PHE A 414 5.20 12.88 30.24
CA PHE A 414 5.00 13.72 31.41
C PHE A 414 5.48 13.06 32.71
N SER A 415 5.48 11.73 32.79
CA SER A 415 6.04 11.01 33.95
C SER A 415 7.50 11.39 34.22
N LYS A 416 8.34 11.60 33.18
CA LYS A 416 9.71 12.07 33.34
C LYS A 416 9.79 13.54 33.82
N LEU A 417 8.84 14.38 33.39
CA LEU A 417 8.76 15.77 33.85
C LEU A 417 8.45 15.81 35.34
N TYR A 418 7.49 14.96 35.80
CA TYR A 418 7.11 14.90 37.20
C TYR A 418 8.24 14.37 38.09
N GLU A 419 9.08 13.47 37.61
CA GLU A 419 10.25 12.96 38.34
C GLU A 419 11.29 14.06 38.70
N LYS A 420 11.27 15.20 37.99
CA LYS A 420 12.18 16.32 38.24
C LYS A 420 11.76 17.21 39.43
N VAL A 421 10.49 17.18 39.76
CA VAL A 421 9.97 17.95 40.89
C VAL A 421 9.86 17.02 42.07
N GLY A 422 10.71 17.18 43.08
CA GLY A 422 10.87 16.24 44.21
C GLY A 422 9.54 15.83 44.85
N PHE A 423 8.65 16.79 45.05
CA PHE A 423 7.32 16.57 45.62
C PHE A 423 6.41 15.71 44.69
N LEU A 424 6.45 15.92 43.37
CA LEU A 424 5.67 15.16 42.38
C LEU A 424 6.25 13.75 42.20
N LYS A 425 7.56 13.59 42.34
CA LYS A 425 8.25 12.30 42.30
C LYS A 425 7.78 11.34 43.38
N ASP A 426 7.53 11.84 44.57
CA ASP A 426 7.09 11.04 45.72
C ASP A 426 5.63 10.64 45.58
N LEU A 427 4.80 11.47 44.98
CA LEU A 427 3.42 11.12 44.57
C LEU A 427 3.36 10.01 43.50
N ASP A 428 4.26 10.02 42.53
CA ASP A 428 4.30 8.99 41.46
C ASP A 428 4.91 7.67 41.99
N LYS A 429 5.87 7.69 42.93
CA LYS A 429 6.42 6.49 43.57
C LYS A 429 5.37 5.72 44.35
N THR A 430 4.46 6.40 44.99
CA THR A 430 3.37 5.79 45.75
C THR A 430 2.41 5.01 44.81
N GLN A 431 2.30 5.42 43.56
CA GLN A 431 1.55 4.70 42.53
C GLN A 431 2.29 3.45 42.02
N ARG A 432 3.64 3.46 41.92
CA ARG A 432 4.45 2.37 41.37
C ARG A 432 4.73 1.23 42.35
N SER A 433 4.74 1.49 43.65
CA SER A 433 5.03 0.47 44.67
C SER A 433 4.02 -0.66 44.78
N GLY A 434 2.89 -0.56 44.08
CA GLY A 434 1.87 -1.61 43.95
C GLY A 434 2.05 -2.62 42.81
N ARG A 435 3.04 -2.46 41.91
CA ARG A 435 3.32 -3.45 40.89
C ARG A 435 4.23 -4.55 41.42
N GLY A 436 3.64 -5.60 42.02
CA GLY A 436 4.34 -6.83 42.37
C GLY A 436 5.08 -7.41 41.18
N ARG A 437 6.40 -7.58 41.33
CA ARG A 437 7.27 -8.33 40.44
C ARG A 437 6.76 -9.78 40.31
N GLY A 438 6.13 -10.10 39.23
CA GLY A 438 5.83 -11.46 38.80
C GLY A 438 6.56 -11.73 37.48
N GLY A 439 7.82 -12.11 37.53
CA GLY A 439 8.57 -12.68 36.42
C GLY A 439 9.48 -13.79 36.93
N PRO A 440 9.47 -15.00 36.34
CA PRO A 440 10.35 -16.10 36.73
C PRO A 440 11.68 -15.97 35.95
N GLY A 441 12.78 -15.76 36.66
CA GLY A 441 14.11 -15.80 36.07
C GLY A 441 15.15 -15.99 37.18
N GLY A 442 15.69 -17.20 37.27
CA GLY A 442 16.62 -17.65 38.27
C GLY A 442 18.01 -16.99 38.19
N GLY A 443 18.68 -16.90 39.33
CA GLY A 443 20.08 -16.55 39.44
C GLY A 443 20.53 -16.44 40.88
N ARG A 444 21.27 -17.44 41.32
CA ARG A 444 21.91 -17.61 42.63
C ARG A 444 22.84 -16.45 42.99
N GLY A 445 22.86 -16.10 44.24
CA GLY A 445 24.01 -15.37 44.86
C GLY A 445 23.76 -14.76 46.22
N ASN A 446 24.07 -15.54 47.21
CA ASN A 446 24.57 -15.33 48.58
C ASN A 446 24.16 -14.12 49.46
N PRO A 447 23.91 -14.41 50.72
CA PRO A 447 23.55 -13.41 51.75
C PRO A 447 24.74 -13.04 52.63
N ARG A 448 24.90 -11.81 53.00
CA ARG A 448 25.54 -11.42 54.27
C ARG A 448 25.38 -9.92 54.60
N SER A 449 24.99 -9.78 55.82
CA SER A 449 25.31 -8.85 56.93
C SER A 449 24.22 -7.80 57.24
N GLN A 450 23.60 -8.09 58.33
CA GLN A 450 23.71 -7.61 59.71
C GLN A 450 22.81 -6.39 60.00
N GLN A 451 21.82 -6.70 60.76
CA GLN A 451 21.38 -6.24 62.07
C GLN A 451 22.05 -4.93 62.54
N GLN A 452 21.19 -3.95 62.79
CA GLN A 452 21.28 -3.21 64.09
C GLN A 452 19.87 -2.76 64.51
N ARG A 453 19.57 -3.20 65.66
CA ARG A 453 18.46 -2.96 66.57
C ARG A 453 18.65 -1.58 67.19
N ASN A 454 17.60 -0.80 67.36
CA ASN A 454 17.45 -0.03 68.57
C ASN A 454 15.96 0.14 68.91
N GLN A 455 15.63 -0.40 70.09
CA GLN A 455 14.48 -0.08 70.90
C GLN A 455 14.81 1.17 71.71
N SER A 456 13.83 1.99 71.94
CA SER A 456 13.57 2.73 73.15
C SER A 456 12.20 3.40 73.08
N ASP A 457 11.29 2.88 73.80
CA ASP A 457 10.63 3.35 75.00
C ASP A 457 9.49 4.36 74.77
N GLU A 458 8.35 3.90 75.29
CA GLU A 458 7.12 4.61 75.65
C GLU A 458 7.41 5.83 76.52
N ASP A 459 6.75 6.94 76.20
CA ASP A 459 6.09 7.74 77.27
C ASP A 459 4.93 8.51 76.67
N GLY A 460 3.77 8.33 77.24
CA GLY A 460 2.53 8.97 76.82
C GLY A 460 2.50 10.46 77.21
N GLU A 461 2.05 11.26 76.27
CA GLU A 461 1.40 12.54 76.55
C GLU A 461 0.23 12.70 75.55
N GLU A 462 -0.98 12.71 76.07
CA GLU A 462 -2.19 13.20 75.41
C GLU A 462 -1.94 14.68 75.09
N LYS A 463 -1.88 14.98 73.76
CA LYS A 463 -1.99 16.36 73.26
C LYS A 463 -3.34 16.51 72.58
N GLU A 464 -4.09 17.47 73.11
CA GLU A 464 -5.27 18.07 72.48
C GLU A 464 -5.02 18.27 70.98
N GLU A 465 -5.83 17.63 70.12
CA GLU A 465 -5.80 17.79 68.66
C GLU A 465 -6.42 19.17 68.36
N ASP A 466 -5.56 20.12 68.02
CA ASP A 466 -5.95 21.41 67.46
C ASP A 466 -6.79 21.25 66.19
N GLU A 467 -7.94 21.91 66.11
CA GLU A 467 -8.81 21.98 64.92
C GLU A 467 -8.06 22.55 63.69
N GLU A 468 -7.02 23.31 63.83
CA GLU A 468 -6.14 23.81 62.79
C GLU A 468 -5.34 22.69 62.11
N SER A 469 -5.01 21.59 62.80
CA SER A 469 -4.27 20.44 62.22
C SER A 469 -5.17 19.66 61.26
N LYS A 470 -6.47 19.52 61.57
CA LYS A 470 -7.44 18.80 60.72
C LYS A 470 -7.76 19.61 59.45
N LEU A 471 -7.79 20.93 59.52
CA LEU A 471 -8.01 21.78 58.34
C LEU A 471 -6.78 21.71 57.41
N ASN A 472 -5.58 21.71 57.95
CA ASN A 472 -4.32 21.55 57.21
C ASN A 472 -4.17 20.17 56.58
N GLU A 473 -4.57 19.09 57.26
CA GLU A 473 -4.58 17.73 56.70
C GLU A 473 -5.61 17.59 55.58
N THR A 474 -6.79 18.17 55.76
CA THR A 474 -7.85 18.17 54.72
C THR A 474 -7.42 18.97 53.49
N LEU A 475 -6.82 20.14 53.66
CA LEU A 475 -6.25 20.94 52.59
C LEU A 475 -5.09 20.24 51.89
N LYS A 476 -4.18 19.59 52.62
CA LYS A 476 -3.13 18.71 52.04
C LYS A 476 -3.68 17.53 51.27
N THR A 477 -4.72 16.89 51.77
CA THR A 477 -5.36 15.76 51.08
C THR A 477 -6.06 16.22 49.81
N VAL A 478 -6.79 17.34 49.82
CA VAL A 478 -7.40 17.92 48.63
C VAL A 478 -6.33 18.37 47.62
N LEU A 479 -5.26 19.04 48.06
CA LEU A 479 -4.17 19.46 47.21
C LEU A 479 -3.46 18.23 46.58
N ASN A 480 -3.16 17.21 47.39
CA ASN A 480 -2.55 15.99 46.90
C ASN A 480 -3.44 15.23 45.91
N ASN A 481 -4.77 15.16 46.12
CA ASN A 481 -5.67 14.55 45.19
C ASN A 481 -5.80 15.35 43.87
N THR A 482 -5.85 16.68 43.96
CA THR A 482 -5.84 17.55 42.77
C THR A 482 -4.53 17.42 42.00
N LEU A 483 -3.39 17.39 42.66
CA LEU A 483 -2.09 17.14 42.04
C LEU A 483 -1.95 15.76 41.47
N ARG A 484 -2.57 14.71 42.08
CA ARG A 484 -2.64 13.37 41.54
C ARG A 484 -3.42 13.35 40.19
N VAL A 485 -4.50 14.10 40.08
CA VAL A 485 -5.26 14.20 38.81
C VAL A 485 -4.39 14.89 37.74
N ILE A 486 -3.67 15.95 38.07
CA ILE A 486 -2.77 16.66 37.15
C ILE A 486 -1.61 15.76 36.72
N THR A 487 -0.95 15.04 37.67
CA THR A 487 0.12 14.06 37.37
C THR A 487 -0.38 12.75 36.76
N GLY A 488 -1.69 12.61 36.68
CA GLY A 488 -2.38 11.51 35.99
C GLY A 488 -2.09 11.48 34.49
N VAL A 489 -1.78 12.61 33.82
CA VAL A 489 -1.35 12.63 32.43
C VAL A 489 0.03 11.97 32.35
N LYS A 490 0.12 10.78 31.74
CA LYS A 490 1.37 10.01 31.64
C LYS A 490 2.14 10.30 30.37
N ASP A 491 1.45 10.25 29.26
CA ASP A 491 2.03 10.55 27.95
C ASP A 491 0.99 11.18 27.01
N ALA A 492 1.49 11.94 26.06
CA ALA A 492 0.74 12.43 24.92
C ALA A 492 1.56 12.26 23.64
N SER A 493 0.89 12.05 22.54
CA SER A 493 1.49 12.04 21.22
C SER A 493 0.66 12.85 20.23
N ILE A 494 1.34 13.55 19.33
CA ILE A 494 0.72 14.30 18.23
C ILE A 494 1.43 13.88 16.96
N SER A 495 0.67 13.50 15.94
CA SER A 495 1.15 13.20 14.60
C SER A 495 0.45 14.10 13.60
N TYR A 496 1.23 14.89 12.88
CA TYR A 496 0.79 15.69 11.75
C TYR A 496 1.44 15.17 10.49
N ASN A 497 0.65 14.89 9.47
CA ASN A 497 1.12 14.45 8.17
C ASN A 497 0.41 15.24 7.07
N GLU A 498 1.18 15.96 6.28
CA GLU A 498 0.71 16.74 5.14
C GLU A 498 1.39 16.25 3.88
N THR A 499 0.59 15.87 2.88
CA THR A 499 1.06 15.46 1.57
C THR A 499 0.50 16.39 0.51
N ASN A 500 1.37 17.03 -0.23
CA ASN A 500 1.03 17.91 -1.35
C ASN A 500 1.62 17.35 -2.64
N GLY A 501 0.98 17.64 -3.78
CA GLY A 501 1.49 17.21 -5.07
C GLY A 501 0.96 18.06 -6.22
N ILE A 502 1.85 18.38 -7.16
CA ILE A 502 1.54 19.12 -8.39
C ILE A 502 1.90 18.26 -9.58
N ARG A 503 0.98 18.19 -10.56
CA ARG A 503 1.22 17.60 -11.88
C ARG A 503 1.03 18.66 -12.93
N LEU A 504 2.05 18.83 -13.78
CA LEU A 504 2.04 19.76 -14.93
C LEU A 504 2.24 18.97 -16.23
N PRO A 505 1.22 18.85 -17.08
CA PRO A 505 1.32 18.24 -18.40
C PRO A 505 1.85 19.23 -19.44
N GLY A 506 2.26 18.73 -20.61
CA GLY A 506 2.71 19.53 -21.71
C GLY A 506 4.15 20.01 -21.58
N PHE A 507 4.92 19.51 -20.65
CA PHE A 507 6.28 19.95 -20.34
C PHE A 507 7.29 19.48 -21.39
N LEU A 508 8.04 20.38 -21.99
CA LEU A 508 8.97 20.10 -23.09
C LEU A 508 10.39 19.72 -22.64
N PRO A 509 10.97 20.36 -21.60
CA PRO A 509 12.33 20.05 -21.19
C PRO A 509 12.54 18.61 -20.71
N GLU A 510 13.66 18.00 -21.10
CA GLU A 510 14.09 16.70 -20.57
C GLU A 510 15.08 16.90 -19.43
N PRO A 511 14.98 16.15 -18.32
CA PRO A 511 15.87 16.28 -17.20
C PRO A 511 17.28 15.73 -17.52
N THR A 512 18.32 16.45 -17.12
CA THR A 512 19.70 16.00 -17.25
C THR A 512 20.31 15.62 -15.90
N ILE A 513 20.17 16.47 -14.88
CA ILE A 513 20.74 16.24 -13.53
C ILE A 513 19.66 16.60 -12.48
N LEU A 514 19.43 15.69 -11.53
CA LEU A 514 18.53 15.92 -10.40
C LEU A 514 17.15 16.44 -10.81
N GLY A 515 16.61 15.93 -11.90
CA GLY A 515 15.29 16.34 -12.41
C GLY A 515 15.26 17.65 -13.19
N ASN A 516 16.39 18.33 -13.38
CA ASN A 516 16.47 19.60 -14.07
C ASN A 516 17.23 19.50 -15.39
N ARG A 517 16.80 20.24 -16.40
CA ARG A 517 17.60 20.54 -17.58
C ARG A 517 18.57 21.66 -17.22
N MET A 518 19.89 21.41 -17.34
CA MET A 518 20.90 22.35 -16.85
C MET A 518 21.00 23.63 -17.67
N SER A 519 20.60 23.63 -18.96
CA SER A 519 20.69 24.77 -19.88
C SER A 519 19.83 25.95 -19.44
N ASP A 520 18.62 25.69 -18.99
CA ASP A 520 17.60 26.69 -18.63
C ASP A 520 17.04 26.48 -17.21
N ARG A 521 17.61 25.53 -16.47
CA ARG A 521 17.24 25.17 -15.09
C ARG A 521 15.77 24.77 -14.93
N ALA A 522 15.13 24.25 -15.97
CA ALA A 522 13.75 23.80 -15.95
C ALA A 522 13.57 22.44 -15.25
N PRO A 523 12.57 22.20 -14.40
CA PRO A 523 11.56 23.13 -13.88
C PRO A 523 12.00 23.93 -12.63
N GLY A 524 13.26 23.86 -12.27
CA GLY A 524 13.87 24.45 -11.08
C GLY A 524 14.06 23.44 -9.94
N LEU A 525 15.19 23.55 -9.22
CA LEU A 525 15.50 22.65 -8.08
C LEU A 525 14.41 22.66 -7.01
N GLY A 526 13.78 23.81 -6.75
CA GLY A 526 12.67 23.89 -5.79
C GLY A 526 11.55 22.91 -6.15
N PHE A 527 11.07 22.93 -7.39
CA PHE A 527 10.03 22.03 -7.86
C PHE A 527 10.50 20.58 -7.85
N ALA A 528 11.71 20.30 -8.33
CA ALA A 528 12.29 18.96 -8.32
C ALA A 528 12.42 18.36 -6.91
N PHE A 529 12.60 19.18 -5.88
CA PHE A 529 12.66 18.77 -4.49
C PHE A 529 11.40 19.10 -3.67
N GLY A 530 10.23 19.15 -4.35
CA GLY A 530 8.93 19.10 -3.70
C GLY A 530 8.30 20.45 -3.37
N SER A 531 8.86 21.59 -3.82
CA SER A 531 8.22 22.88 -3.62
C SER A 531 6.84 22.91 -4.30
N GLN A 532 5.84 23.38 -3.58
CA GLN A 532 4.47 23.50 -4.04
C GLN A 532 4.15 24.88 -4.62
N ARG A 533 5.20 25.65 -4.97
CA ARG A 533 5.02 26.90 -5.70
C ARG A 533 4.39 26.62 -7.07
N ASP A 534 3.40 27.40 -7.44
CA ASP A 534 2.83 27.36 -8.78
C ASP A 534 3.87 27.80 -9.82
N ILE A 535 4.19 26.89 -10.73
CA ILE A 535 5.17 27.11 -11.80
C ILE A 535 4.53 27.25 -13.18
N ARG A 536 3.19 27.25 -13.32
CA ARG A 536 2.50 27.24 -14.60
C ARG A 536 2.86 28.46 -15.45
N PHE A 537 2.79 29.65 -14.87
CA PHE A 537 3.11 30.90 -15.56
C PHE A 537 4.60 31.06 -15.83
N ASP A 538 5.46 30.65 -14.90
CA ASP A 538 6.90 30.60 -15.11
C ASP A 538 7.24 29.68 -16.29
N ALA A 539 6.59 28.52 -16.36
CA ALA A 539 6.79 27.53 -17.43
C ALA A 539 6.26 28.03 -18.79
N ALA A 540 5.13 28.74 -18.79
CA ALA A 540 4.60 29.39 -20.00
C ALA A 540 5.52 30.53 -20.50
N GLN A 541 6.07 31.37 -19.61
CA GLN A 541 6.96 32.48 -19.96
C GLN A 541 8.33 32.03 -20.49
N ASN A 542 8.78 30.84 -20.10
CA ASN A 542 10.10 30.30 -20.48
C ASN A 542 10.00 29.24 -21.58
N ASP A 543 8.86 29.13 -22.27
CA ASP A 543 8.61 28.12 -23.33
C ASP A 543 8.85 26.67 -22.88
N TRP A 544 8.52 26.35 -21.61
CA TRP A 544 8.64 24.99 -21.08
C TRP A 544 7.38 24.15 -21.29
N ILE A 545 6.27 24.76 -21.76
CA ILE A 545 5.01 24.08 -22.03
C ILE A 545 4.68 24.20 -23.53
N THR A 546 4.11 23.11 -24.06
CA THR A 546 3.66 23.09 -25.46
C THR A 546 2.56 24.14 -25.74
N TYR A 547 2.61 24.75 -26.91
CA TYR A 547 1.56 25.65 -27.44
C TYR A 547 0.41 24.87 -28.12
N ASP A 548 0.44 23.54 -28.17
CA ASP A 548 -0.60 22.76 -28.83
C ASP A 548 -1.93 22.87 -28.08
N THR A 549 -2.94 23.41 -28.72
CA THR A 549 -4.30 23.60 -28.14
C THR A 549 -5.02 22.30 -27.83
N LEU A 550 -4.54 21.16 -28.35
CA LEU A 550 -5.09 19.81 -28.10
C LEU A 550 -4.54 19.16 -26.81
N LEU A 551 -3.77 19.89 -26.01
CA LEU A 551 -3.35 19.41 -24.69
C LEU A 551 -4.59 19.20 -23.81
N ASN A 552 -5.00 17.94 -23.61
CA ASN A 552 -6.19 17.54 -22.86
C ASN A 552 -5.90 16.86 -21.52
N ASN A 553 -4.63 16.80 -21.13
CA ASN A 553 -4.26 16.33 -19.80
C ASN A 553 -4.41 17.50 -18.81
N PRO A 554 -5.10 17.32 -17.67
CA PRO A 554 -5.27 18.41 -16.72
C PRO A 554 -3.99 18.65 -15.88
N TYR A 555 -3.78 19.91 -15.55
CA TYR A 555 -2.99 20.32 -14.40
C TYR A 555 -3.71 19.86 -13.13
N MET A 556 -2.97 19.37 -12.12
CA MET A 556 -3.54 18.93 -10.86
C MET A 556 -2.70 19.46 -9.69
N ASN A 557 -3.37 19.97 -8.68
CA ASN A 557 -2.77 20.29 -7.38
C ASN A 557 -3.58 19.57 -6.29
N LYS A 558 -2.90 18.74 -5.51
CA LYS A 558 -3.51 17.90 -4.44
C LYS A 558 -2.90 18.22 -3.10
N GLN A 559 -3.73 18.22 -2.07
CA GLN A 559 -3.31 18.34 -0.69
C GLN A 559 -4.08 17.33 0.18
N ASN A 560 -3.37 16.61 1.04
CA ASN A 560 -3.97 15.75 2.05
C ASN A 560 -3.33 16.06 3.41
N ILE A 561 -4.16 16.37 4.39
CA ILE A 561 -3.74 16.66 5.76
C ILE A 561 -4.34 15.60 6.68
N ASN A 562 -3.50 15.02 7.53
CA ASN A 562 -3.91 14.11 8.59
C ASN A 562 -3.32 14.60 9.92
N LEU A 563 -4.17 14.97 10.84
CA LEU A 563 -3.82 15.33 12.20
C LEU A 563 -4.40 14.30 13.16
N SER A 564 -3.58 13.74 14.02
CA SER A 564 -4.04 12.86 15.10
C SER A 564 -3.31 13.17 16.40
N TYR A 565 -4.02 13.02 17.51
CA TYR A 565 -3.42 13.07 18.83
C TYR A 565 -3.96 11.97 19.72
N ARG A 566 -3.15 11.60 20.70
CA ARG A 566 -3.50 10.65 21.76
C ARG A 566 -2.94 11.15 23.09
N VAL A 567 -3.74 11.07 24.15
CA VAL A 567 -3.35 11.42 25.53
C VAL A 567 -3.75 10.28 26.44
N ASN A 568 -2.81 9.75 27.21
CA ASN A 568 -3.04 8.72 28.20
C ASN A 568 -3.02 9.34 29.60
N ILE A 569 -4.10 9.13 30.36
CA ILE A 569 -4.32 9.71 31.68
C ILE A 569 -4.57 8.56 32.67
N GLU A 570 -3.80 8.49 33.74
CA GLU A 570 -3.99 7.56 34.86
C GLU A 570 -4.12 8.37 36.15
N PRO A 571 -5.30 8.89 36.50
CA PRO A 571 -5.50 9.74 37.69
C PRO A 571 -5.19 9.01 38.99
N PHE A 572 -5.49 7.71 39.03
CA PHE A 572 -5.19 6.81 40.16
C PHE A 572 -4.95 5.39 39.64
N LYS A 573 -4.45 4.55 40.50
CA LYS A 573 -4.07 3.17 40.19
C LYS A 573 -5.23 2.41 39.53
N ASP A 574 -4.92 1.70 38.44
CA ASP A 574 -5.83 0.83 37.69
C ASP A 574 -7.01 1.55 36.98
N PHE A 575 -7.00 2.89 36.93
CA PHE A 575 -7.95 3.70 36.19
C PHE A 575 -7.26 4.43 35.04
N ARG A 576 -7.59 4.09 33.81
CA ARG A 576 -6.97 4.64 32.61
C ARG A 576 -8.00 5.31 31.73
N ILE A 577 -7.65 6.49 31.23
CA ILE A 577 -8.42 7.25 30.24
C ILE A 577 -7.49 7.47 29.05
N GLU A 578 -7.90 7.02 27.90
CA GLU A 578 -7.25 7.31 26.62
C GLU A 578 -8.12 8.29 25.85
N LEU A 579 -7.57 9.46 25.52
CA LEU A 579 -8.21 10.46 24.66
C LEU A 579 -7.55 10.40 23.29
N THR A 580 -8.35 10.39 22.22
CA THR A 580 -7.87 10.41 20.84
C THR A 580 -8.66 11.38 20.00
N GLY A 581 -7.98 12.16 19.16
CA GLY A 581 -8.64 13.01 18.16
C GLY A 581 -8.01 12.79 16.80
N ASN A 582 -8.83 12.84 15.76
CA ASN A 582 -8.39 12.63 14.38
C ASN A 582 -9.09 13.65 13.48
N GLN A 583 -8.34 14.19 12.52
CA GLN A 583 -8.85 15.02 11.43
C GLN A 583 -8.16 14.62 10.15
N THR A 584 -8.92 14.47 9.09
CA THR A 584 -8.42 14.24 7.75
C THR A 584 -9.07 15.22 6.79
N GLU A 585 -8.27 15.81 5.93
CA GLU A 585 -8.72 16.72 4.89
C GLU A 585 -8.05 16.33 3.59
N SER A 586 -8.81 16.23 2.53
CA SER A 586 -8.29 16.07 1.18
C SER A 586 -8.84 17.17 0.29
N PHE A 587 -7.96 17.72 -0.51
CA PHE A 587 -8.25 18.76 -1.48
C PHE A 587 -7.58 18.44 -2.80
N SER A 588 -8.25 18.67 -3.91
CA SER A 588 -7.74 18.51 -5.25
C SER A 588 -8.27 19.63 -6.14
N HIS A 589 -7.37 20.39 -6.74
CA HIS A 589 -7.66 21.36 -7.78
C HIS A 589 -7.23 20.79 -9.13
N THR A 590 -8.11 20.83 -10.10
CA THR A 590 -7.87 20.32 -11.47
C THR A 590 -8.33 21.34 -12.48
N GLU A 591 -7.52 21.61 -13.51
CA GLU A 591 -7.89 22.50 -14.61
C GLU A 591 -7.10 22.16 -15.86
N TYR A 592 -7.54 22.62 -17.01
CA TYR A 592 -6.76 22.52 -18.24
C TYR A 592 -5.96 23.80 -18.43
N PHE A 593 -4.67 23.77 -18.08
CA PHE A 593 -3.75 24.89 -18.33
C PHE A 593 -3.06 24.70 -19.67
N LYS A 594 -3.44 25.49 -20.66
CA LYS A 594 -2.97 25.37 -22.05
C LYS A 594 -3.05 26.68 -22.82
N ALA A 595 -2.41 26.74 -23.98
CA ALA A 595 -2.55 27.86 -24.89
C ALA A 595 -3.95 27.89 -25.52
N GLY A 596 -4.53 29.07 -25.60
CA GLY A 596 -5.74 29.34 -26.37
C GLY A 596 -5.45 29.48 -27.87
N ALA A 597 -6.48 29.74 -28.67
CA ALA A 597 -6.35 29.97 -30.11
C ALA A 597 -5.51 31.23 -30.45
N ASP A 598 -5.38 32.15 -29.52
CA ASP A 598 -4.56 33.34 -29.52
C ASP A 598 -3.12 33.14 -29.04
N SER A 599 -2.72 31.89 -28.77
CA SER A 599 -1.44 31.51 -28.17
C SER A 599 -1.20 32.08 -26.76
N VAL A 600 -2.24 32.56 -26.08
CA VAL A 600 -2.16 32.99 -24.70
C VAL A 600 -2.49 31.82 -23.79
N PHE A 601 -1.65 31.56 -22.80
CA PHE A 601 -1.91 30.49 -21.81
C PHE A 601 -3.00 30.91 -20.83
N GLY A 602 -3.96 30.02 -20.59
CA GLY A 602 -5.07 30.22 -19.68
C GLY A 602 -5.46 28.94 -18.93
N ALA A 603 -6.20 29.13 -17.86
CA ALA A 603 -6.82 28.07 -17.08
C ALA A 603 -8.26 27.85 -17.57
N PHE A 604 -8.61 26.64 -17.97
CA PHE A 604 -9.94 26.29 -18.44
C PHE A 604 -10.56 25.23 -17.55
N ASN A 605 -11.85 25.39 -17.27
CA ASN A 605 -12.66 24.47 -16.48
C ASN A 605 -12.02 24.09 -15.11
N PRO A 606 -11.71 25.08 -14.26
CA PRO A 606 -11.17 24.79 -12.94
C PRO A 606 -12.23 24.05 -12.11
N VAL A 607 -11.83 22.97 -11.48
CA VAL A 607 -12.66 22.16 -10.56
C VAL A 607 -11.87 21.90 -9.30
N GLU A 608 -12.45 22.28 -8.18
CA GLU A 608 -11.97 21.88 -6.85
C GLU A 608 -12.84 20.74 -6.33
N SER A 609 -12.24 19.78 -5.69
CA SER A 609 -12.93 18.67 -5.04
C SER A 609 -12.17 18.25 -3.79
N GLY A 610 -12.88 17.60 -2.87
CA GLY A 610 -12.24 17.12 -1.67
C GLY A 610 -13.18 16.37 -0.77
N SER A 611 -12.66 16.00 0.40
CA SER A 611 -13.39 15.36 1.49
C SER A 611 -12.83 15.82 2.82
N PHE A 612 -13.64 15.74 3.84
CA PHE A 612 -13.27 16.16 5.18
C PHE A 612 -13.85 15.20 6.22
N SER A 613 -13.06 14.86 7.23
CA SER A 613 -13.52 14.09 8.38
C SER A 613 -12.82 14.57 9.63
N THR A 614 -13.59 14.75 10.71
CA THR A 614 -13.02 15.13 12.02
C THR A 614 -13.78 14.46 13.15
N SER A 615 -13.08 14.19 14.26
CA SER A 615 -13.73 13.72 15.47
C SER A 615 -14.47 14.87 16.16
N ILE A 616 -15.71 14.59 16.58
CA ILE A 616 -16.61 15.53 17.27
C ILE A 616 -17.23 14.87 18.50
N ILE A 617 -17.92 15.67 19.32
CA ILE A 617 -18.67 15.15 20.46
C ILE A 617 -20.15 15.40 20.22
N THR A 618 -20.95 14.33 20.19
CA THR A 618 -22.39 14.35 20.00
C THR A 618 -23.15 13.65 21.16
N TRP A 619 -22.45 13.44 22.26
CA TRP A 619 -22.94 12.75 23.45
C TRP A 619 -24.28 13.30 23.97
N ASN A 620 -24.48 14.61 23.92
CA ASN A 620 -25.67 15.29 24.51
C ASN A 620 -26.97 14.74 23.90
N THR A 621 -26.96 14.32 22.64
CA THR A 621 -28.16 13.85 21.93
C THR A 621 -28.13 12.32 21.70
N ALA A 622 -27.13 11.61 22.21
CA ALA A 622 -26.95 10.18 21.96
C ALA A 622 -28.03 9.27 22.54
N PHE A 623 -28.70 9.72 23.62
CA PHE A 623 -29.68 8.94 24.37
C PHE A 623 -31.09 9.44 24.23
N GLU A 624 -31.33 10.40 23.35
CA GLU A 624 -32.67 10.89 23.07
C GLU A 624 -33.56 9.79 22.48
N GLU A 625 -34.77 9.70 22.97
CA GLU A 625 -35.82 8.82 22.45
C GLU A 625 -36.66 9.56 21.38
N PHE A 626 -37.31 8.80 20.53
CA PHE A 626 -38.24 9.37 19.56
C PHE A 626 -39.54 9.75 20.25
N ASN A 627 -40.11 10.89 19.86
CA ASN A 627 -41.43 11.29 20.28
C ASN A 627 -42.54 10.43 19.64
N GLU A 628 -43.82 10.70 19.92
CA GLU A 628 -44.99 9.98 19.37
C GLU A 628 -45.04 10.02 17.83
N ASP A 629 -44.49 11.07 17.21
CA ASP A 629 -44.38 11.23 15.75
C ASP A 629 -43.10 10.59 15.16
N ASN A 630 -42.33 9.84 15.93
CA ASN A 630 -41.08 9.21 15.57
C ASN A 630 -39.95 10.20 15.21
N PHE A 631 -39.93 11.40 15.79
CA PHE A 631 -38.81 12.35 15.65
C PHE A 631 -38.05 12.50 16.96
N SER A 632 -36.73 12.72 16.88
CA SER A 632 -35.88 13.06 18.03
C SER A 632 -36.00 14.56 18.35
N GLN A 633 -35.74 14.96 19.61
CA GLN A 633 -35.67 16.36 20.00
C GLN A 633 -34.57 17.12 19.22
N ALA A 634 -33.44 16.46 18.91
CA ALA A 634 -32.39 17.02 18.07
C ALA A 634 -32.88 17.35 16.66
N PHE A 635 -33.81 16.57 16.10
CA PHE A 635 -34.43 16.88 14.80
C PHE A 635 -35.32 18.10 14.85
N GLU A 636 -36.10 18.27 15.92
CA GLU A 636 -36.89 19.48 16.11
C GLU A 636 -35.98 20.72 16.28
N SER A 637 -34.89 20.57 17.06
CA SER A 637 -33.88 21.62 17.20
C SER A 637 -33.23 21.98 15.87
N LEU A 638 -32.97 20.99 15.00
CA LEU A 638 -32.46 21.24 13.63
C LEU A 638 -33.41 22.16 12.84
N LYS A 639 -34.71 21.90 12.92
CA LYS A 639 -35.73 22.75 12.24
C LYS A 639 -35.72 24.18 12.75
N ASP A 640 -35.65 24.37 14.05
CA ASP A 640 -35.65 25.69 14.70
C ASP A 640 -34.34 26.45 14.46
N ASN A 641 -33.21 25.76 14.52
CA ASN A 641 -31.88 26.33 14.31
C ASN A 641 -31.71 26.96 12.91
N ARG A 642 -32.38 26.41 11.88
CA ARG A 642 -32.28 26.93 10.51
C ARG A 642 -32.58 28.41 10.39
N ARG A 643 -33.59 28.89 11.09
CA ARG A 643 -33.97 30.32 11.03
C ARG A 643 -32.91 31.22 11.65
N ILE A 644 -32.34 30.82 12.79
CA ILE A 644 -31.30 31.60 13.48
C ILE A 644 -30.03 31.66 12.61
N ILE A 645 -29.64 30.51 12.04
CA ILE A 645 -28.44 30.43 11.22
C ILE A 645 -28.64 31.14 9.87
N ALA A 646 -29.81 31.02 9.25
CA ALA A 646 -30.12 31.75 8.02
C ALA A 646 -29.98 33.26 8.22
N ASN A 647 -30.52 33.81 9.35
CA ASN A 647 -30.36 35.20 9.66
C ASN A 647 -28.89 35.63 9.86
N ARG A 648 -28.07 34.81 10.49
CA ARG A 648 -26.63 35.08 10.61
C ARG A 648 -25.95 35.19 9.24
N PHE A 649 -26.23 34.27 8.29
CA PHE A 649 -25.77 34.38 6.92
C PHE A 649 -26.32 35.62 6.19
N GLY A 650 -27.60 35.95 6.40
CA GLY A 650 -28.22 37.15 5.86
C GLY A 650 -27.57 38.44 6.33
N ASP A 651 -27.20 38.49 7.61
CA ASP A 651 -26.56 39.66 8.24
C ASP A 651 -25.11 39.83 7.74
N GLU A 652 -24.42 38.71 7.39
CA GLU A 652 -23.03 38.73 6.85
C GLU A 652 -22.99 39.05 5.35
N ASN A 653 -24.02 38.71 4.57
CA ASN A 653 -24.02 38.86 3.11
C ASN A 653 -24.68 40.20 2.69
N PRO A 654 -23.88 41.14 2.12
CA PRO A 654 -24.42 42.44 1.69
C PRO A 654 -25.51 42.36 0.60
N TRP A 655 -25.56 41.25 -0.14
CA TRP A 655 -26.53 41.01 -1.20
C TRP A 655 -27.86 40.42 -0.70
N SER A 656 -27.96 40.08 0.58
CA SER A 656 -29.19 39.65 1.23
C SER A 656 -30.02 40.89 1.68
N GLN A 657 -31.28 40.91 1.33
CA GLN A 657 -32.17 42.01 1.72
C GLN A 657 -32.83 41.83 3.11
N GLY A 658 -32.27 40.88 3.92
CA GLY A 658 -32.87 40.52 5.21
C GLY A 658 -34.17 39.74 5.06
N VAL A 659 -34.99 39.70 6.13
CA VAL A 659 -36.28 38.98 6.11
C VAL A 659 -37.30 39.72 5.28
N THR A 660 -37.71 39.17 4.15
CA THR A 660 -38.62 39.79 3.18
C THR A 660 -40.00 39.14 3.13
N ASP A 661 -40.20 38.01 3.79
CA ASP A 661 -41.46 37.25 3.74
C ASP A 661 -41.94 36.81 5.13
N SER A 662 -43.16 36.18 5.17
CA SER A 662 -43.75 35.66 6.37
C SER A 662 -43.14 34.40 6.95
N THR A 663 -42.15 33.78 6.23
CA THR A 663 -41.49 32.54 6.69
C THR A 663 -40.42 32.84 7.74
N GLY A 664 -39.92 34.07 7.81
CA GLY A 664 -38.90 34.51 8.74
C GLY A 664 -37.50 34.14 8.33
N TYR A 665 -37.27 33.76 7.07
CA TYR A 665 -35.97 33.55 6.48
C TYR A 665 -35.50 34.79 5.71
N PRO A 666 -34.21 35.13 5.75
CA PRO A 666 -33.66 36.21 4.96
C PRO A 666 -33.59 35.83 3.48
N ASP A 667 -33.59 36.84 2.64
CA ASP A 667 -33.49 36.69 1.20
C ASP A 667 -32.18 35.98 0.82
N GLY A 668 -32.25 34.89 0.02
CA GLY A 668 -31.13 34.07 -0.44
C GLY A 668 -30.70 32.96 0.51
N TYR A 669 -31.27 32.82 1.71
CA TYR A 669 -30.93 31.76 2.69
C TYR A 669 -32.19 31.05 3.22
N GLY A 670 -32.86 30.31 2.37
CA GLY A 670 -34.07 29.57 2.74
C GLY A 670 -33.78 28.29 3.57
N PRO A 671 -34.86 27.61 4.01
CA PRO A 671 -34.78 26.45 4.91
C PRO A 671 -34.08 25.22 4.28
N THR A 672 -33.92 25.18 2.98
CA THR A 672 -33.27 24.08 2.22
C THR A 672 -31.87 24.42 1.72
N SER A 673 -31.39 25.64 1.98
CA SER A 673 -30.04 26.03 1.64
C SER A 673 -29.00 25.14 2.32
N GLN A 674 -28.09 24.60 1.57
CA GLN A 674 -26.96 23.78 2.08
C GLN A 674 -26.17 24.54 3.15
N GLN A 675 -25.93 25.85 2.92
CA GLN A 675 -25.21 26.71 3.87
C GLN A 675 -25.94 26.81 5.21
N VAL A 676 -27.28 26.85 5.20
CA VAL A 676 -28.10 26.89 6.42
C VAL A 676 -28.17 25.51 7.08
N LEU A 677 -28.36 24.45 6.30
CA LEU A 677 -28.62 23.11 6.82
C LEU A 677 -27.38 22.51 7.55
N ILE A 678 -26.15 22.72 7.06
CA ILE A 678 -24.95 22.13 7.66
C ILE A 678 -24.70 22.66 9.08
N PRO A 679 -24.59 23.98 9.33
CA PRO A 679 -24.38 24.46 10.69
C PRO A 679 -25.57 24.18 11.61
N SER A 680 -26.83 24.18 11.07
CA SER A 680 -28.03 23.82 11.83
C SER A 680 -28.00 22.38 12.30
N PHE A 681 -27.53 21.46 11.44
CA PHE A 681 -27.35 20.05 11.76
C PHE A 681 -26.25 19.86 12.82
N LEU A 682 -25.11 20.53 12.65
CA LEU A 682 -24.03 20.48 13.65
C LEU A 682 -24.53 21.00 15.00
N ALA A 683 -25.10 22.19 15.06
CA ALA A 683 -25.64 22.76 16.30
C ALA A 683 -26.66 21.86 17.00
N ALA A 684 -27.56 21.26 16.24
CA ALA A 684 -28.60 20.40 16.79
C ALA A 684 -28.02 19.11 17.42
N TYR A 685 -27.05 18.48 16.78
CA TYR A 685 -26.55 17.20 17.22
C TYR A 685 -25.31 17.27 18.14
N THR A 686 -24.56 18.39 18.15
CA THR A 686 -23.55 18.64 19.18
C THR A 686 -24.13 19.23 20.45
N GLY A 687 -25.31 19.84 20.36
CA GLY A 687 -25.92 20.59 21.45
C GLY A 687 -25.39 22.00 21.61
N ASP A 688 -24.68 22.52 20.60
CA ASP A 688 -24.18 23.89 20.59
C ASP A 688 -25.28 24.89 20.27
N SER A 689 -25.13 26.11 20.80
CA SER A 689 -26.08 27.19 20.47
C SER A 689 -25.96 27.59 18.99
N PRO A 690 -27.10 27.67 18.24
CA PRO A 690 -27.11 28.09 16.85
C PRO A 690 -26.58 29.53 16.65
N ALA A 691 -26.61 30.36 17.70
CA ALA A 691 -26.04 31.71 17.68
C ALA A 691 -24.48 31.70 17.62
N ASN A 692 -23.83 30.63 18.13
CA ASN A 692 -22.40 30.60 18.34
C ASN A 692 -21.69 29.53 17.49
N VAL A 693 -22.43 28.55 16.91
CA VAL A 693 -21.83 27.50 16.09
C VAL A 693 -21.10 28.12 14.88
N SER A 694 -19.99 27.52 14.47
CA SER A 694 -19.27 27.95 13.28
C SER A 694 -20.14 27.81 12.03
N LEU A 695 -20.17 28.85 11.20
CA LEU A 695 -20.84 28.79 9.88
C LEU A 695 -20.00 28.04 8.84
N ASN A 696 -18.69 27.82 9.14
CA ASN A 696 -17.83 27.02 8.29
C ASN A 696 -18.18 25.52 8.44
N PRO A 697 -18.50 24.80 7.35
CA PRO A 697 -18.80 23.37 7.38
C PRO A 697 -17.61 22.47 7.75
N PHE A 698 -16.38 23.04 7.87
CA PHE A 698 -15.14 22.32 8.17
C PHE A 698 -14.56 22.77 9.53
N PRO A 699 -14.91 22.10 10.65
CA PRO A 699 -14.34 22.40 11.96
C PRO A 699 -12.83 22.25 11.98
N SER A 700 -12.12 23.22 12.57
CA SER A 700 -10.65 23.28 12.55
C SER A 700 -9.95 22.42 13.62
N ILE A 701 -10.66 22.06 14.69
CA ILE A 701 -10.06 21.35 15.84
C ILE A 701 -10.82 20.02 16.06
N PRO A 702 -10.13 18.87 16.00
CA PRO A 702 -10.73 17.59 16.32
C PRO A 702 -10.98 17.48 17.84
N LEU A 703 -12.22 17.21 18.21
CA LEU A 703 -12.61 16.97 19.61
C LEU A 703 -12.27 15.55 20.04
N PRO A 704 -12.01 15.30 21.36
CA PRO A 704 -11.55 13.98 21.80
C PRO A 704 -12.65 12.93 21.79
N ASN A 705 -12.33 11.78 21.23
CA ASN A 705 -12.92 10.50 21.54
C ASN A 705 -12.21 9.92 22.77
N TRP A 706 -12.88 9.06 23.55
CA TRP A 706 -12.26 8.51 24.76
C TRP A 706 -12.54 7.03 24.97
N ARG A 707 -11.62 6.43 25.68
CA ARG A 707 -11.75 5.08 26.26
C ARG A 707 -11.37 5.13 27.73
N VAL A 708 -12.25 4.64 28.59
CA VAL A 708 -12.02 4.52 30.03
C VAL A 708 -11.93 3.05 30.39
N THR A 709 -10.91 2.67 31.12
CA THR A 709 -10.72 1.29 31.61
C THR A 709 -10.42 1.33 33.10
N PHE A 710 -11.15 0.51 33.88
CA PHE A 710 -10.96 0.38 35.30
C PHE A 710 -10.74 -1.09 35.70
N ASP A 711 -9.56 -1.39 36.20
CA ASP A 711 -9.10 -2.73 36.58
C ASP A 711 -9.03 -2.90 38.12
N GLY A 712 -9.36 -1.85 38.88
CA GLY A 712 -9.13 -1.77 40.32
C GLY A 712 -10.11 -2.58 41.18
N LEU A 713 -11.22 -3.07 40.62
CA LEU A 713 -12.20 -3.82 41.38
C LEU A 713 -11.65 -5.09 42.02
N ARG A 714 -10.61 -5.69 41.45
CA ARG A 714 -9.95 -6.88 42.03
C ARG A 714 -9.24 -6.60 43.35
N GLU A 715 -8.99 -5.37 43.73
CA GLU A 715 -8.37 -5.02 45.03
C GLU A 715 -9.36 -5.18 46.18
N ILE A 716 -10.66 -5.26 45.91
CA ILE A 716 -11.71 -5.52 46.89
C ILE A 716 -11.60 -7.00 47.30
N SER A 717 -11.48 -7.27 48.62
CA SER A 717 -11.17 -8.57 49.19
C SER A 717 -12.11 -9.72 48.74
N TRP A 718 -13.43 -9.48 48.77
CA TRP A 718 -14.43 -10.48 48.37
C TRP A 718 -14.42 -10.72 46.83
N ILE A 719 -14.10 -9.74 45.99
CA ILE A 719 -13.97 -9.90 44.54
C ILE A 719 -12.72 -10.74 44.21
N ARG A 720 -11.61 -10.44 44.87
CA ARG A 720 -10.32 -11.12 44.69
C ARG A 720 -10.39 -12.62 45.06
N GLU A 721 -11.29 -13.00 45.92
CA GLU A 721 -11.49 -14.39 46.31
C GLU A 721 -12.04 -15.24 45.12
N TYR A 722 -12.93 -14.68 44.29
CA TYR A 722 -13.56 -15.40 43.19
C TYR A 722 -12.93 -15.07 41.82
N LEU A 723 -12.49 -13.84 41.62
CA LEU A 723 -12.01 -13.36 40.35
C LEU A 723 -10.49 -13.12 40.35
N LYS A 724 -9.83 -13.70 39.35
CA LYS A 724 -8.42 -13.46 39.07
C LYS A 724 -8.22 -12.05 38.48
N SER A 725 -9.11 -11.61 37.62
CA SER A 725 -9.13 -10.27 37.05
C SER A 725 -10.57 -9.85 36.70
N ILE A 726 -10.84 -8.59 36.86
CA ILE A 726 -12.08 -7.95 36.37
C ILE A 726 -11.70 -6.58 35.82
N SER A 727 -12.22 -6.27 34.63
CA SER A 727 -12.01 -5.00 33.94
C SER A 727 -13.35 -4.42 33.51
N ILE A 728 -13.57 -3.14 33.80
CA ILE A 728 -14.70 -2.39 33.29
C ILE A 728 -14.18 -1.45 32.22
N THR A 729 -14.81 -1.46 31.05
CA THR A 729 -14.44 -0.62 29.91
C THR A 729 -15.64 0.18 29.42
N HIS A 730 -15.40 1.47 29.15
CA HIS A 730 -16.32 2.36 28.45
C HIS A 730 -15.56 3.02 27.32
N ALA A 731 -16.12 3.07 26.12
CA ALA A 731 -15.49 3.73 24.99
C ALA A 731 -16.52 4.50 24.17
N TYR A 732 -16.17 5.73 23.83
CA TYR A 732 -16.96 6.65 23.00
C TYR A 732 -16.14 7.09 21.82
N ARG A 733 -16.73 7.04 20.64
CA ARG A 733 -16.16 7.57 19.40
C ARG A 733 -17.26 8.22 18.57
N SER A 734 -16.99 9.45 18.10
CA SER A 734 -17.85 10.13 17.16
C SER A 734 -17.01 10.84 16.10
N SER A 735 -17.50 10.86 14.87
CA SER A 735 -16.89 11.54 13.74
C SER A 735 -17.94 12.23 12.88
N TYR A 736 -17.62 13.42 12.43
CA TYR A 736 -18.33 14.16 11.40
C TYR A 736 -17.59 14.02 10.08
N ASN A 737 -18.30 13.69 9.01
CA ASN A 737 -17.71 13.44 7.71
C ASN A 737 -18.47 14.23 6.64
N VAL A 738 -17.73 14.96 5.82
CA VAL A 738 -18.13 15.48 4.52
C VAL A 738 -17.58 14.51 3.48
N GLY A 739 -18.43 13.64 2.92
CA GLY A 739 -18.00 12.52 2.08
C GLY A 739 -17.26 13.00 0.82
N SER A 740 -17.85 13.98 0.14
CA SER A 740 -17.21 14.66 -0.99
C SER A 740 -17.84 16.03 -1.19
N TYR A 741 -17.03 16.94 -1.69
CA TYR A 741 -17.49 18.22 -2.20
C TYR A 741 -16.80 18.53 -3.52
N THR A 742 -17.46 19.36 -4.34
CA THR A 742 -16.90 19.90 -5.58
C THR A 742 -17.18 21.39 -5.68
N SER A 743 -16.37 22.13 -6.43
CA SER A 743 -16.69 23.52 -6.77
C SER A 743 -18.01 23.59 -7.51
N ASN A 744 -18.82 24.56 -7.16
CA ASN A 744 -20.11 24.77 -7.81
C ASN A 744 -19.93 25.66 -9.04
N THR A 745 -20.16 25.10 -10.22
CA THR A 745 -20.00 25.82 -11.49
C THR A 745 -20.99 26.97 -11.70
N LYS A 746 -22.04 27.02 -10.88
CA LYS A 746 -23.05 28.09 -10.89
C LYS A 746 -22.78 29.17 -9.85
N TYR A 747 -21.77 28.99 -9.02
CA TYR A 747 -21.34 29.99 -8.05
C TYR A 747 -20.76 31.19 -8.79
N ASP A 748 -21.30 32.35 -8.51
CA ASP A 748 -20.82 33.64 -8.98
C ASP A 748 -20.69 34.56 -7.79
N GLU A 749 -19.56 35.23 -7.64
CA GLU A 749 -19.25 36.01 -6.42
C GLU A 749 -18.97 37.47 -6.74
N ASP A 750 -19.42 38.32 -5.81
CA ASP A 750 -19.00 39.69 -5.76
C ASP A 750 -18.64 40.07 -4.31
N GLY A 751 -17.42 40.59 -4.13
CA GLY A 751 -16.90 40.94 -2.83
C GLY A 751 -16.73 39.75 -1.85
N GLY A 752 -16.58 38.53 -2.35
CA GLY A 752 -16.44 37.32 -1.53
C GLY A 752 -17.76 36.64 -1.16
N TYR A 753 -18.89 37.15 -1.66
CA TYR A 753 -20.23 36.62 -1.40
C TYR A 753 -20.91 36.18 -2.69
N SER A 754 -21.70 35.11 -2.61
CA SER A 754 -22.49 34.65 -3.74
C SER A 754 -23.58 35.64 -4.14
N VAL A 755 -23.70 35.89 -5.44
CA VAL A 755 -24.76 36.71 -6.02
C VAL A 755 -25.74 35.90 -6.86
N ALA A 756 -25.33 34.73 -7.37
CA ALA A 756 -26.18 33.84 -8.16
C ALA A 756 -27.11 32.99 -7.26
N ARG A 757 -28.31 32.69 -7.75
CA ARG A 757 -29.35 31.99 -6.98
C ARG A 757 -29.94 30.80 -7.71
N ASP A 758 -30.39 29.83 -6.92
CA ASP A 758 -31.09 28.64 -7.40
C ASP A 758 -32.59 28.92 -7.65
N GLN A 759 -33.33 27.90 -8.10
CA GLN A 759 -34.75 27.98 -8.35
C GLN A 759 -35.60 28.22 -7.07
N ALA A 760 -35.03 27.86 -5.90
CA ALA A 760 -35.65 28.09 -4.60
C ALA A 760 -35.24 29.44 -3.97
N ASN A 761 -34.59 30.31 -4.77
CA ASN A 761 -34.10 31.63 -4.34
C ASN A 761 -32.99 31.58 -3.29
N ASN A 762 -32.25 30.43 -3.17
CA ASN A 762 -31.05 30.35 -2.32
C ASN A 762 -29.80 30.76 -3.10
N PHE A 763 -28.88 31.44 -2.43
CA PHE A 763 -27.57 31.66 -2.98
C PHE A 763 -26.82 30.32 -3.23
N TYR A 764 -26.18 30.18 -4.38
CA TYR A 764 -25.33 29.02 -4.63
C TYR A 764 -24.11 29.05 -3.70
N PRO A 765 -23.83 27.97 -2.98
CA PRO A 765 -22.58 27.84 -2.22
C PRO A 765 -21.38 27.67 -3.16
N SER A 766 -20.19 28.12 -2.75
CA SER A 766 -18.96 27.92 -3.52
C SER A 766 -18.58 26.45 -3.70
N LYS A 767 -18.96 25.61 -2.73
CA LYS A 767 -18.74 24.17 -2.73
C LYS A 767 -20.07 23.43 -2.63
N GLU A 768 -20.34 22.58 -3.58
CA GLU A 768 -21.48 21.67 -3.57
C GLU A 768 -21.11 20.40 -2.80
N ILE A 769 -21.82 20.13 -1.72
CA ILE A 769 -21.67 18.95 -0.86
C ILE A 769 -22.86 18.03 -1.10
N GLY A 770 -22.60 16.79 -1.49
CA GLY A 770 -23.68 15.82 -1.73
C GLY A 770 -24.28 15.26 -0.45
N LEU A 771 -23.44 15.00 0.54
CA LEU A 771 -23.80 14.31 1.78
C LEU A 771 -22.88 14.69 2.92
N ILE A 772 -23.46 14.91 4.10
CA ILE A 772 -22.73 14.92 5.36
C ILE A 772 -23.23 13.81 6.28
N SER A 773 -22.36 13.30 7.15
CA SER A 773 -22.74 12.27 8.11
C SER A 773 -22.05 12.44 9.46
N ILE A 774 -22.75 12.01 10.50
CA ILE A 774 -22.19 11.82 11.84
C ILE A 774 -22.29 10.32 12.17
N SER A 775 -21.15 9.72 12.49
CA SER A 775 -21.10 8.35 12.99
C SER A 775 -20.66 8.37 14.44
N GLU A 776 -21.53 7.92 15.32
CA GLU A 776 -21.31 7.87 16.75
C GLU A 776 -21.45 6.45 17.26
N GLN A 777 -20.54 6.06 18.13
CA GLN A 777 -20.57 4.71 18.71
C GLN A 777 -20.01 4.67 20.13
N PHE A 778 -20.71 3.90 20.95
CA PHE A 778 -20.24 3.42 22.24
C PHE A 778 -19.83 1.95 22.08
N SER A 779 -18.55 1.66 22.08
CA SER A 779 -18.06 0.30 21.82
C SER A 779 -16.91 -0.08 22.78
N PRO A 780 -17.26 -0.55 23.99
CA PRO A 780 -18.60 -0.69 24.56
C PRO A 780 -19.14 0.58 25.25
N LEU A 781 -20.47 0.69 25.41
CA LEU A 781 -21.08 1.63 26.36
C LEU A 781 -20.73 1.23 27.80
N ILE A 782 -20.87 -0.07 28.10
CA ILE A 782 -20.38 -0.73 29.31
C ILE A 782 -19.87 -2.11 28.88
N GLY A 783 -18.64 -2.41 29.17
CA GLY A 783 -18.02 -3.72 28.99
C GLY A 783 -17.47 -4.22 30.31
N ILE A 784 -17.74 -5.46 30.64
CA ILE A 784 -17.23 -6.15 31.82
C ILE A 784 -16.55 -7.44 31.37
N ASP A 785 -15.25 -7.52 31.57
CA ASP A 785 -14.45 -8.71 31.32
C ASP A 785 -13.97 -9.29 32.65
N ALA A 786 -14.40 -10.49 33.01
CA ALA A 786 -14.04 -11.15 34.25
C ALA A 786 -13.36 -12.49 33.97
N THR A 787 -12.25 -12.76 34.65
CA THR A 787 -11.58 -14.06 34.62
C THR A 787 -11.55 -14.65 36.01
N MET A 788 -12.10 -15.82 36.17
CA MET A 788 -12.09 -16.58 37.47
C MET A 788 -10.76 -17.30 37.66
N HIS A 789 -10.50 -17.72 38.90
CA HIS A 789 -9.29 -18.50 39.25
C HIS A 789 -9.22 -19.83 38.53
N ASN A 790 -10.37 -20.44 38.21
CA ASN A 790 -10.48 -21.70 37.45
C ASN A 790 -10.32 -21.54 35.95
N SER A 791 -9.87 -20.36 35.47
CA SER A 791 -9.70 -20.01 34.03
C SER A 791 -11.01 -19.90 33.24
N LEU A 792 -12.16 -19.81 33.89
CA LEU A 792 -13.41 -19.42 33.26
C LEU A 792 -13.36 -17.90 33.00
N MET A 793 -13.65 -17.52 31.78
CA MET A 793 -13.75 -16.11 31.34
C MET A 793 -15.21 -15.77 31.04
N ALA A 794 -15.67 -14.67 31.57
CA ALA A 794 -17.01 -14.14 31.28
C ALA A 794 -16.85 -12.71 30.75
N ARG A 795 -17.54 -12.44 29.67
CA ARG A 795 -17.57 -11.12 29.03
C ARG A 795 -19.03 -10.68 28.86
N PHE A 796 -19.31 -9.45 29.25
CA PHE A 796 -20.58 -8.80 29.00
C PHE A 796 -20.32 -7.42 28.42
N GLU A 797 -20.96 -7.11 27.28
CA GLU A 797 -20.84 -5.78 26.65
C GLU A 797 -22.20 -5.30 26.18
N ILE A 798 -22.43 -4.02 26.38
CA ILE A 798 -23.49 -3.26 25.73
C ILE A 798 -22.82 -2.33 24.73
N LYS A 799 -23.18 -2.45 23.47
CA LYS A 799 -22.73 -1.56 22.41
C LYS A 799 -23.92 -0.73 21.92
N LYS A 800 -23.67 0.52 21.57
CA LYS A 800 -24.67 1.40 20.97
C LYS A 800 -24.02 2.18 19.86
N SER A 801 -24.68 2.26 18.71
CA SER A 801 -24.23 3.09 17.59
C SER A 801 -25.38 3.91 17.02
N ARG A 802 -25.03 5.08 16.50
CA ARG A 802 -25.93 5.97 15.79
C ARG A 802 -25.23 6.51 14.56
N ASN A 803 -25.86 6.39 13.41
CA ASN A 803 -25.40 6.97 12.18
C ASN A 803 -26.47 7.93 11.65
N LEU A 804 -26.06 9.18 11.49
CA LEU A 804 -26.86 10.26 10.92
C LEU A 804 -26.34 10.59 9.55
N SER A 805 -27.20 10.78 8.57
CA SER A 805 -26.84 11.09 7.20
C SER A 805 -27.81 12.12 6.64
N LEU A 806 -27.30 13.31 6.32
CA LEU A 806 -28.05 14.40 5.71
C LEU A 806 -27.65 14.54 4.25
N SER A 807 -28.57 14.20 3.35
CA SER A 807 -28.44 14.33 1.91
C SER A 807 -29.02 15.65 1.42
N PHE A 808 -28.24 16.38 0.63
CA PHE A 808 -28.67 17.65 0.03
C PHE A 808 -29.37 17.46 -1.33
N THR A 809 -29.28 16.27 -1.93
CA THR A 809 -29.96 15.97 -3.20
C THR A 809 -31.49 15.92 -3.03
N ASN A 810 -31.96 15.41 -1.89
CA ASN A 810 -33.38 15.24 -1.57
C ASN A 810 -33.80 15.90 -0.24
N ASN A 811 -32.87 16.64 0.41
CA ASN A 811 -33.07 17.28 1.73
C ASN A 811 -33.58 16.32 2.81
N GLN A 812 -33.06 15.10 2.81
CA GLN A 812 -33.49 14.03 3.70
C GLN A 812 -32.45 13.75 4.76
N LEU A 813 -32.87 13.69 6.01
CA LEU A 813 -32.08 13.20 7.13
C LEU A 813 -32.48 11.75 7.45
N THR A 814 -31.48 10.87 7.45
CA THR A 814 -31.64 9.48 7.86
C THR A 814 -30.89 9.26 9.16
N GLU A 815 -31.58 8.71 10.16
CA GLU A 815 -30.96 8.30 11.43
C GLU A 815 -31.12 6.78 11.62
N VAL A 816 -30.00 6.09 11.84
CA VAL A 816 -29.96 4.64 12.11
C VAL A 816 -29.36 4.45 13.49
N LYS A 817 -30.13 3.84 14.41
CA LYS A 817 -29.67 3.46 15.75
C LYS A 817 -29.56 1.95 15.85
N SER A 818 -28.49 1.44 16.48
CA SER A 818 -28.30 0.03 16.81
C SER A 818 -27.86 -0.10 18.26
N GLN A 819 -28.39 -1.14 18.92
CA GLN A 819 -27.98 -1.51 20.26
C GLN A 819 -27.76 -3.03 20.33
N ASP A 820 -26.56 -3.42 20.72
CA ASP A 820 -26.15 -4.82 20.77
C ASP A 820 -25.77 -5.21 22.20
N TYR A 821 -26.23 -6.39 22.61
CA TYR A 821 -25.84 -7.03 23.87
C TYR A 821 -24.98 -8.23 23.54
N VAL A 822 -23.75 -8.25 24.01
CA VAL A 822 -22.79 -9.33 23.78
C VAL A 822 -22.50 -10.05 25.09
N VAL A 823 -22.77 -11.35 25.13
CA VAL A 823 -22.41 -12.22 26.24
C VAL A 823 -21.46 -13.27 25.74
N GLY A 824 -20.30 -13.38 26.33
CA GLY A 824 -19.29 -14.35 25.98
C GLY A 824 -18.88 -15.16 27.20
N LEU A 825 -18.81 -16.49 27.05
CA LEU A 825 -18.25 -17.39 28.05
C LEU A 825 -17.12 -18.17 27.39
N GLY A 826 -15.96 -18.20 28.01
CA GLY A 826 -14.80 -18.93 27.54
C GLY A 826 -14.14 -19.70 28.68
N TYR A 827 -13.71 -20.91 28.43
CA TYR A 827 -12.95 -21.72 29.39
C TYR A 827 -11.62 -22.12 28.79
N ARG A 828 -10.53 -21.76 29.47
CA ARG A 828 -9.19 -22.11 29.02
C ARG A 828 -8.68 -23.32 29.76
N ILE A 829 -8.62 -24.44 29.07
CA ILE A 829 -7.99 -25.67 29.57
C ILE A 829 -6.48 -25.52 29.34
N LYS A 830 -5.72 -25.64 30.44
CA LYS A 830 -4.26 -25.73 30.40
C LYS A 830 -3.86 -27.20 30.54
N ASP A 831 -2.81 -27.59 29.86
CA ASP A 831 -2.17 -28.90 29.99
C ASP A 831 -3.11 -30.08 29.65
N ILE A 832 -3.61 -30.12 28.37
CA ILE A 832 -4.30 -31.32 27.88
C ILE A 832 -3.23 -32.33 27.48
N GLU A 833 -2.99 -33.33 28.32
CA GLU A 833 -2.23 -34.53 27.94
C GLU A 833 -3.14 -35.47 27.17
N PHE A 834 -2.97 -35.59 25.87
CA PHE A 834 -3.61 -36.63 25.06
C PHE A 834 -2.83 -37.93 25.22
N PHE A 835 -3.32 -38.87 26.05
CA PHE A 835 -2.87 -40.25 26.00
C PHE A 835 -3.42 -40.89 24.70
N ILE A 836 -2.66 -40.86 23.64
CA ILE A 836 -2.89 -41.74 22.50
C ILE A 836 -2.46 -43.15 22.92
N LYS A 837 -3.39 -43.96 23.36
CA LYS A 837 -3.17 -45.38 23.53
C LYS A 837 -2.97 -45.96 22.12
N SER A 838 -1.73 -46.18 21.74
CA SER A 838 -1.36 -46.90 20.52
C SER A 838 -2.06 -48.27 20.54
N LEU A 839 -3.07 -48.41 19.68
CA LEU A 839 -3.65 -49.70 19.34
C LEU A 839 -2.74 -50.44 18.33
N THR A 840 -1.52 -50.73 18.75
CA THR A 840 -0.68 -51.73 18.09
C THR A 840 -0.45 -52.86 19.07
N GLY A 841 -1.53 -53.61 19.35
CA GLY A 841 -1.45 -54.99 19.76
C GLY A 841 -1.28 -55.85 18.50
N GLY A 842 -0.08 -56.16 18.12
CA GLY A 842 0.28 -57.12 17.09
C GLY A 842 1.41 -57.97 17.59
N ASN A 843 1.06 -59.21 18.06
CA ASN A 843 2.01 -60.28 18.30
C ASN A 843 2.77 -60.70 17.07
N ASN A 844 4.04 -61.06 17.27
CA ASN A 844 5.07 -61.75 16.52
C ASN A 844 5.99 -60.88 15.68
#